data_b6f59975d6538d60c3b76339430038a3
#
_entry.id   b6f59975d6538d60c3b76339430038a3
#
_cell.length_a   1.000
_cell.length_b   1.000
_cell.length_c   1.000
_cell.angle_alpha   90.00
_cell.angle_beta   90.00
_cell.angle_gamma   90.00
#
_symmetry.space_group_name_H-M   'P 1'
#
loop_
_entity.id
_entity.type
_entity.pdbx_description
1 polymer ?
#
loop_
_entity_poly.entity_id
_entity_poly.type
_entity_poly.pdbx_seq_one_letter_code
_entity_poly.pdbx_strand_id
1 'polypeptide(L)'
;MSEQQTADRLLGITRDGLMALGYSRELLRENYPFVDLTLPASPVERVPLAAFAQEPPSYRTACFGVALVADGAPDRLRRYASLGAPQLVTLHPRDNTIGRWMVRAETEPELLERLAPAEFQQRLIERQPEWNPQEILRAKTIKQPGPRQLDFFDVGLVPMLESAVQSKLDELLREVLADCKAAYHARHRRELNYAGLYRLIFRLIAAKLLGDREHPGPWTDSDADQVIEAVKSHYFARQRGEAVLEDANVRQLAWNRIRTGLHLQNLSVETLAYVYENTLVDPHTRSVQDIHATPRELAEYIVNSLPFELLPQDQRTVFEPFSGHAPFLIAAMSRLRGLLPGGVTAEQRHEYCVRMLAGMEIDAFALEVARYSLMLADYPNPNGWNISAGDVFASPELDARLKGAQIVLCNPPFGDFTKEERAVNPSIERPNKAAEILRRVLENPPEMLGFVLPRLFTQGASYQGLRERLAELYAETTLLVLPDVAFQYSQAEPVLVIAHGRAAATVHRRSAFVSKSDYPEFLRTGRPTWDDQGQAHLSDLRPQLWTPPLLSQLLEATQHLRRLDEVAEIHRGVEYQEPIAKFVSDEPKKGYVPGLKEVRDSLEPYLTLKPVYLRIEDKLMRSNAHELPWHLPKATANAARLTRGPWAITAAPDTSGLVCSQRFHGVWPIRDLPIELLAAILVGPVGNTVIGLQITSRDNQKRIVGAIPVPSLTSAETESIVALVREYQANRQRWMKNARTTNAMQQACHRLLLEIDAAVLAGYDLPPRLEREVLDRFAGEPRPGPVRFEGYYPPDFAPAIPLRRYLSAEYRNSAAHLTLERLKLVDDPAVSAMIEELS
;
A
#
# COMPACT_ATOMS: atom_id res chain seq x y z
N MET A 1 -30.21 49.68 7.44
CA MET A 1 -29.63 48.96 6.26
C MET A 1 -30.58 47.82 5.88
N SER A 2 -30.79 47.59 4.61
CA SER A 2 -31.55 46.42 4.18
C SER A 2 -30.76 45.14 4.51
N GLU A 3 -31.44 44.00 4.60
CA GLU A 3 -30.79 42.70 4.85
C GLU A 3 -29.71 42.44 3.79
N GLN A 4 -29.94 42.78 2.54
CA GLN A 4 -28.96 42.66 1.45
C GLN A 4 -27.73 43.56 1.67
N GLN A 5 -27.91 44.82 2.06
CA GLN A 5 -26.79 45.73 2.37
C GLN A 5 -25.94 45.24 3.54
N THR A 6 -26.60 44.59 4.53
CA THR A 6 -25.88 43.98 5.64
C THR A 6 -25.11 42.75 5.19
N ALA A 7 -25.70 41.91 4.34
CA ALA A 7 -25.01 40.74 3.74
C ALA A 7 -23.76 41.14 2.95
N ASP A 8 -23.88 42.13 2.07
CA ASP A 8 -22.77 42.64 1.25
C ASP A 8 -21.65 43.22 2.13
N ARG A 9 -22.01 43.93 3.22
CA ARG A 9 -21.03 44.42 4.18
C ARG A 9 -20.32 43.32 4.93
N LEU A 10 -21.03 42.29 5.41
CA LEU A 10 -20.44 41.14 6.09
C LEU A 10 -19.53 40.36 5.16
N LEU A 11 -19.93 40.20 3.90
CA LEU A 11 -19.11 39.54 2.88
C LEU A 11 -17.81 40.32 2.62
N GLY A 12 -17.90 41.67 2.53
CA GLY A 12 -16.73 42.55 2.42
C GLY A 12 -15.77 42.40 3.60
N ILE A 13 -16.28 42.46 4.82
CA ILE A 13 -15.47 42.26 6.05
C ILE A 13 -14.78 40.90 6.05
N THR A 14 -15.47 39.83 5.64
CA THR A 14 -14.93 38.50 5.58
C THR A 14 -13.82 38.40 4.52
N ARG A 15 -14.05 39.01 3.33
CA ARG A 15 -13.05 39.06 2.26
C ARG A 15 -11.77 39.77 2.71
N ASP A 16 -11.91 40.95 3.31
CA ASP A 16 -10.77 41.74 3.79
C ASP A 16 -10.00 40.99 4.88
N GLY A 17 -10.72 40.31 5.76
CA GLY A 17 -10.13 39.45 6.78
C GLY A 17 -9.32 38.26 6.19
N LEU A 18 -9.88 37.60 5.16
CA LEU A 18 -9.16 36.53 4.46
C LEU A 18 -7.91 37.05 3.73
N MET A 19 -7.99 38.27 3.14
CA MET A 19 -6.79 38.89 2.56
C MET A 19 -5.73 39.18 3.61
N ALA A 20 -6.12 39.61 4.80
CA ALA A 20 -5.19 39.83 5.93
C ALA A 20 -4.54 38.52 6.44
N LEU A 21 -5.19 37.36 6.27
CA LEU A 21 -4.61 36.03 6.55
C LEU A 21 -3.57 35.58 5.52
N GLY A 22 -3.44 36.32 4.39
CA GLY A 22 -2.48 35.98 3.32
C GLY A 22 -3.09 35.37 2.06
N TYR A 23 -4.43 35.30 1.97
CA TYR A 23 -5.08 34.88 0.71
C TYR A 23 -5.01 36.02 -0.30
N SER A 24 -4.33 35.80 -1.43
CA SER A 24 -4.31 36.79 -2.50
C SER A 24 -5.69 36.95 -3.15
N ARG A 25 -5.94 38.10 -3.77
CA ARG A 25 -7.22 38.35 -4.44
C ARG A 25 -7.56 37.33 -5.52
N GLU A 26 -6.54 36.77 -6.16
CA GLU A 26 -6.67 35.73 -7.19
C GLU A 26 -7.08 34.37 -6.61
N LEU A 27 -6.82 34.11 -5.33
CA LEU A 27 -7.21 32.90 -4.62
C LEU A 27 -8.57 32.98 -3.94
N LEU A 28 -9.21 34.18 -4.00
CA LEU A 28 -10.56 34.38 -3.54
C LEU A 28 -11.52 34.33 -4.73
N ARG A 29 -12.44 33.35 -4.71
CA ARG A 29 -13.42 33.12 -5.78
C ARG A 29 -14.82 33.45 -5.30
N GLU A 30 -15.47 34.42 -5.96
CA GLU A 30 -16.86 34.77 -5.73
C GLU A 30 -17.79 33.88 -6.53
N ASN A 31 -18.98 33.61 -5.95
CA ASN A 31 -20.00 32.75 -6.59
C ASN A 31 -19.46 31.45 -7.13
N TYR A 32 -18.55 30.81 -6.35
CA TYR A 32 -17.77 29.65 -6.81
C TYR A 32 -18.64 28.38 -6.87
N PRO A 33 -18.72 27.69 -8.03
CA PRO A 33 -19.46 26.46 -8.18
C PRO A 33 -18.67 25.25 -7.69
N PHE A 34 -19.35 24.31 -7.05
CA PHE A 34 -18.84 23.00 -6.67
C PHE A 34 -19.93 21.95 -6.80
N VAL A 35 -19.56 20.69 -6.91
CA VAL A 35 -20.52 19.58 -7.01
C VAL A 35 -20.82 19.05 -5.61
N ASP A 36 -22.09 18.93 -5.26
CA ASP A 36 -22.49 18.24 -4.03
C ASP A 36 -22.36 16.72 -4.23
N LEU A 37 -21.26 16.18 -3.74
CA LEU A 37 -20.94 14.75 -3.82
C LEU A 37 -21.68 13.89 -2.79
N THR A 38 -22.38 14.52 -1.83
CA THR A 38 -23.16 13.81 -0.81
C THR A 38 -24.47 13.25 -1.37
N LEU A 39 -24.94 13.81 -2.50
CA LEU A 39 -26.17 13.41 -3.17
C LEU A 39 -25.90 12.53 -4.41
N PRO A 40 -26.73 11.53 -4.69
CA PRO A 40 -26.56 10.69 -5.88
C PRO A 40 -26.53 11.46 -7.21
N ALA A 41 -27.42 12.46 -7.36
CA ALA A 41 -27.51 13.28 -8.56
C ALA A 41 -26.36 14.27 -8.74
N SER A 42 -25.51 14.44 -7.73
CA SER A 42 -24.35 15.35 -7.73
C SER A 42 -24.64 16.73 -8.29
N PRO A 43 -25.62 17.48 -7.75
CA PRO A 43 -26.00 18.79 -8.25
C PRO A 43 -24.86 19.80 -8.08
N VAL A 44 -24.79 20.77 -8.99
CA VAL A 44 -23.88 21.91 -8.87
C VAL A 44 -24.46 22.92 -7.90
N GLU A 45 -23.74 23.15 -6.81
CA GLU A 45 -24.02 24.17 -5.80
C GLU A 45 -23.09 25.38 -5.97
N ARG A 46 -23.42 26.51 -5.34
CA ARG A 46 -22.58 27.71 -5.37
C ARG A 46 -22.36 28.25 -3.98
N VAL A 47 -21.13 28.68 -3.72
CA VAL A 47 -20.78 29.39 -2.49
C VAL A 47 -20.47 30.86 -2.79
N PRO A 48 -21.04 31.84 -2.03
CA PRO A 48 -20.83 33.29 -2.29
C PRO A 48 -19.35 33.69 -2.35
N LEU A 49 -18.49 33.10 -1.51
CA LEU A 49 -17.06 33.32 -1.52
C LEU A 49 -16.34 32.02 -1.08
N ALA A 50 -15.30 31.67 -1.79
CA ALA A 50 -14.37 30.60 -1.39
C ALA A 50 -12.92 31.09 -1.43
N ALA A 51 -12.11 30.65 -0.46
CA ALA A 51 -10.69 30.95 -0.40
C ALA A 51 -9.87 29.66 -0.61
N PHE A 52 -8.87 29.74 -1.47
CA PHE A 52 -8.02 28.64 -1.85
C PHE A 52 -6.57 28.91 -1.48
N ALA A 53 -5.81 27.86 -1.16
CA ALA A 53 -4.39 27.99 -0.82
C ALA A 53 -3.50 28.21 -2.06
N GLN A 54 -3.90 27.66 -3.20
CA GLN A 54 -3.16 27.76 -4.46
C GLN A 54 -4.05 27.50 -5.68
N GLU A 55 -3.55 27.85 -6.85
CA GLU A 55 -4.10 27.54 -8.16
C GLU A 55 -3.69 26.10 -8.61
N PRO A 56 -4.53 25.38 -9.34
CA PRO A 56 -5.91 25.69 -9.62
C PRO A 56 -6.84 25.42 -8.44
N PRO A 57 -7.94 26.19 -8.29
CA PRO A 57 -8.93 25.95 -7.25
C PRO A 57 -9.53 24.54 -7.32
N SER A 58 -9.60 23.86 -6.17
CA SER A 58 -10.18 22.51 -6.05
C SER A 58 -10.50 22.19 -4.60
N TYR A 59 -11.23 21.10 -4.36
CA TYR A 59 -11.50 20.64 -2.99
C TYR A 59 -10.21 20.37 -2.19
N ARG A 60 -9.08 20.06 -2.82
CA ARG A 60 -7.78 19.89 -2.16
C ARG A 60 -7.19 21.20 -1.68
N THR A 61 -7.37 22.27 -2.44
CA THR A 61 -6.80 23.59 -2.17
C THR A 61 -7.75 24.53 -1.45
N ALA A 62 -9.04 24.18 -1.31
CA ALA A 62 -10.05 24.95 -0.61
C ALA A 62 -9.74 25.06 0.89
N CYS A 63 -9.76 26.27 1.44
CA CYS A 63 -9.45 26.58 2.84
C CYS A 63 -10.66 27.09 3.59
N PHE A 64 -11.40 28.05 3.00
CA PHE A 64 -12.60 28.63 3.56
C PHE A 64 -13.75 28.60 2.55
N GLY A 65 -14.94 28.30 3.06
CA GLY A 65 -16.20 28.56 2.37
C GLY A 65 -16.98 29.64 3.14
N VAL A 66 -17.64 30.57 2.43
CA VAL A 66 -18.47 31.61 3.04
C VAL A 66 -19.88 31.46 2.51
N ALA A 67 -20.81 31.10 3.37
CA ALA A 67 -22.22 30.88 3.03
C ALA A 67 -23.13 31.95 3.59
N LEU A 68 -24.17 32.32 2.85
CA LEU A 68 -25.24 33.19 3.34
C LEU A 68 -26.35 32.30 3.92
N VAL A 69 -26.68 32.45 5.17
CA VAL A 69 -27.71 31.64 5.84
C VAL A 69 -28.90 32.54 6.21
N ALA A 70 -30.02 32.29 5.58
CA ALA A 70 -31.33 32.76 6.02
C ALA A 70 -31.89 31.64 6.93
N ASP A 71 -31.80 31.85 8.24
CA ASP A 71 -32.28 30.96 9.31
C ASP A 71 -31.83 29.46 9.25
N GLY A 72 -30.93 29.19 10.11
CA GLY A 72 -30.17 28.06 10.53
C GLY A 72 -30.76 26.64 10.54
N ALA A 73 -30.77 25.92 9.47
CA ALA A 73 -30.84 24.48 9.55
C ALA A 73 -29.43 23.90 9.31
N PRO A 74 -28.82 23.22 10.31
CA PRO A 74 -27.50 22.53 10.16
C PRO A 74 -27.46 21.58 8.96
N ASP A 75 -28.56 20.90 8.69
CA ASP A 75 -28.70 19.94 7.58
C ASP A 75 -28.37 20.54 6.20
N ARG A 76 -28.56 21.84 6.03
CA ARG A 76 -28.23 22.53 4.77
C ARG A 76 -26.75 22.84 4.63
N LEU A 77 -25.99 22.80 5.72
CA LEU A 77 -24.55 23.11 5.70
C LEU A 77 -23.70 21.89 5.31
N ARG A 78 -24.23 20.67 5.43
CA ARG A 78 -23.52 19.43 5.07
C ARG A 78 -23.06 19.40 3.61
N ARG A 79 -23.83 19.98 2.68
CA ARG A 79 -23.44 20.06 1.25
C ARG A 79 -22.10 20.76 1.03
N TYR A 80 -21.75 21.72 1.91
CA TYR A 80 -20.48 22.44 1.82
C TYR A 80 -19.26 21.58 2.16
N ALA A 81 -19.46 20.38 2.71
CA ALA A 81 -18.37 19.40 2.85
C ALA A 81 -17.72 19.08 1.50
N SER A 82 -18.54 19.04 0.42
CA SER A 82 -18.07 18.79 -0.94
C SER A 82 -17.22 19.92 -1.54
N LEU A 83 -17.23 21.11 -0.95
CA LEU A 83 -16.27 22.16 -1.29
C LEU A 83 -14.84 21.77 -0.89
N GLY A 84 -14.69 20.95 0.16
CA GLY A 84 -13.42 20.54 0.70
C GLY A 84 -12.76 21.55 1.63
N ALA A 85 -13.43 22.65 1.95
CA ALA A 85 -12.94 23.67 2.87
C ALA A 85 -13.18 23.22 4.33
N PRO A 86 -12.14 23.09 5.18
CA PRO A 86 -12.32 22.71 6.58
C PRO A 86 -12.98 23.79 7.43
N GLN A 87 -12.90 25.03 7.00
CA GLN A 87 -13.51 26.18 7.67
C GLN A 87 -14.71 26.69 6.86
N LEU A 88 -15.87 26.69 7.46
CA LEU A 88 -17.08 27.30 6.88
C LEU A 88 -17.50 28.52 7.72
N VAL A 89 -17.66 29.63 7.04
CA VAL A 89 -18.14 30.89 7.63
C VAL A 89 -19.55 31.13 7.18
N THR A 90 -20.47 31.35 8.11
CA THR A 90 -21.85 31.70 7.78
C THR A 90 -22.15 33.18 8.11
N LEU A 91 -22.70 33.89 7.16
CA LEU A 91 -23.12 35.27 7.33
C LEU A 91 -24.60 35.35 7.73
N HIS A 92 -24.90 36.05 8.83
CA HIS A 92 -26.23 36.21 9.38
C HIS A 92 -26.65 37.71 9.31
N PRO A 93 -27.21 38.18 8.19
CA PRO A 93 -27.50 39.60 7.99
C PRO A 93 -28.51 40.15 8.97
N ARG A 94 -29.49 39.37 9.44
CA ARG A 94 -30.52 39.79 10.38
C ARG A 94 -29.96 40.19 11.73
N ASP A 95 -29.05 39.37 12.24
CA ASP A 95 -28.44 39.55 13.56
C ASP A 95 -27.12 40.33 13.48
N ASN A 96 -26.67 40.64 12.27
CA ASN A 96 -25.39 41.25 11.99
C ASN A 96 -24.22 40.47 12.67
N THR A 97 -24.25 39.15 12.56
CA THR A 97 -23.22 38.24 13.13
C THR A 97 -22.63 37.35 12.08
N ILE A 98 -21.48 36.80 12.42
CA ILE A 98 -20.74 35.82 11.60
C ILE A 98 -20.56 34.53 12.40
N GLY A 99 -21.05 33.43 11.86
CA GLY A 99 -20.86 32.09 12.45
C GLY A 99 -19.64 31.42 11.88
N ARG A 100 -18.87 30.75 12.71
CA ARG A 100 -17.73 29.91 12.30
C ARG A 100 -18.02 28.46 12.60
N TRP A 101 -17.87 27.60 11.57
CA TRP A 101 -18.20 26.19 11.63
C TRP A 101 -17.00 25.36 11.25
N MET A 102 -16.88 24.20 11.85
CA MET A 102 -15.96 23.15 11.43
C MET A 102 -16.71 22.12 10.59
N VAL A 103 -16.17 21.80 9.42
CA VAL A 103 -16.72 20.81 8.50
C VAL A 103 -15.85 19.56 8.56
N ARG A 104 -16.49 18.42 8.86
CA ARG A 104 -15.84 17.09 8.95
C ARG A 104 -16.46 16.12 7.95
N ALA A 105 -15.75 15.02 7.65
CA ALA A 105 -16.20 14.03 6.69
C ALA A 105 -17.43 13.24 7.14
N GLU A 106 -17.44 12.79 8.39
CA GLU A 106 -18.39 11.79 8.89
C GLU A 106 -19.46 12.35 9.82
N THR A 107 -19.32 13.62 10.23
CA THR A 107 -20.24 14.26 11.17
C THR A 107 -20.91 15.50 10.57
N GLU A 108 -22.02 15.91 11.17
CA GLU A 108 -22.63 17.18 10.81
C GLU A 108 -21.70 18.35 11.12
N PRO A 109 -21.73 19.45 10.34
CA PRO A 109 -20.95 20.65 10.61
C PRO A 109 -21.23 21.18 12.03
N GLU A 110 -20.17 21.50 12.76
CA GLU A 110 -20.22 21.95 14.16
C GLU A 110 -20.04 23.47 14.24
N LEU A 111 -21.00 24.17 14.88
CA LEU A 111 -20.83 25.59 15.15
C LEU A 111 -19.83 25.79 16.29
N LEU A 112 -18.71 26.43 15.99
CA LEU A 112 -17.65 26.70 16.96
C LEU A 112 -17.85 28.04 17.67
N GLU A 113 -18.17 29.07 16.90
CA GLU A 113 -18.31 30.44 17.42
C GLU A 113 -19.33 31.22 16.62
N ARG A 114 -20.02 32.19 17.30
CA ARG A 114 -20.86 33.21 16.66
C ARG A 114 -20.39 34.56 17.13
N LEU A 115 -19.87 35.38 16.24
CA LEU A 115 -19.10 36.58 16.56
C LEU A 115 -19.71 37.84 15.93
N ALA A 116 -19.52 38.97 16.59
CA ALA A 116 -19.72 40.25 15.94
C ALA A 116 -18.63 40.51 14.87
N PRO A 117 -18.86 41.33 13.84
CA PRO A 117 -17.89 41.54 12.76
C PRO A 117 -16.48 41.97 13.22
N ALA A 118 -16.39 42.82 14.23
CA ALA A 118 -15.12 43.28 14.79
C ALA A 118 -14.37 42.16 15.54
N GLU A 119 -15.09 41.34 16.29
CA GLU A 119 -14.55 40.18 16.98
C GLU A 119 -14.05 39.13 15.99
N PHE A 120 -14.77 38.91 14.88
CA PHE A 120 -14.37 37.99 13.82
C PHE A 120 -13.05 38.44 13.16
N GLN A 121 -12.90 39.74 12.84
CA GLN A 121 -11.62 40.26 12.31
C GLN A 121 -10.47 40.05 13.27
N GLN A 122 -10.67 40.31 14.56
CA GLN A 122 -9.68 40.08 15.59
C GLN A 122 -9.30 38.58 15.68
N ARG A 123 -10.29 37.70 15.62
CA ARG A 123 -10.06 36.24 15.63
C ARG A 123 -9.23 35.77 14.44
N LEU A 124 -9.43 36.33 13.25
CA LEU A 124 -8.64 36.03 12.07
C LEU A 124 -7.15 36.43 12.28
N ILE A 125 -6.91 37.60 12.88
CA ILE A 125 -5.53 38.06 13.18
C ILE A 125 -4.84 37.13 14.20
N GLU A 126 -5.54 36.78 15.29
CA GLU A 126 -5.02 35.87 16.31
C GLU A 126 -4.65 34.48 15.77
N ARG A 127 -5.41 34.01 14.78
CA ARG A 127 -5.24 32.67 14.18
C ARG A 127 -4.45 32.67 12.87
N GLN A 128 -3.91 33.80 12.46
CA GLN A 128 -3.12 33.90 11.23
C GLN A 128 -2.01 32.85 11.12
N PRO A 129 -1.26 32.49 12.17
CA PRO A 129 -0.25 31.43 12.08
C PRO A 129 -0.80 30.05 11.70
N GLU A 130 -2.09 29.78 12.00
CA GLU A 130 -2.74 28.49 11.77
C GLU A 130 -3.59 28.48 10.50
N TRP A 131 -4.20 29.64 10.15
CA TRP A 131 -5.22 29.74 9.11
C TRP A 131 -4.73 30.36 7.82
N ASN A 132 -3.43 30.64 7.71
CA ASN A 132 -2.87 31.09 6.44
C ASN A 132 -2.93 29.97 5.38
N PRO A 133 -2.89 30.32 4.08
CA PRO A 133 -3.05 29.36 2.98
C PRO A 133 -2.09 28.17 3.05
N GLN A 134 -0.84 28.41 3.42
CA GLN A 134 0.19 27.37 3.41
C GLN A 134 -0.01 26.35 4.54
N GLU A 135 -0.35 26.82 5.74
CA GLU A 135 -0.56 25.91 6.88
C GLU A 135 -1.82 25.04 6.69
N ILE A 136 -2.91 25.62 6.15
CA ILE A 136 -4.10 24.82 5.83
C ILE A 136 -3.80 23.80 4.73
N LEU A 137 -3.11 24.20 3.67
CA LEU A 137 -2.73 23.26 2.60
C LEU A 137 -1.82 22.16 3.13
N ARG A 138 -0.82 22.52 3.94
CA ARG A 138 0.09 21.57 4.57
C ARG A 138 -0.66 20.54 5.42
N ALA A 139 -1.60 20.98 6.24
CA ALA A 139 -2.39 20.10 7.07
C ALA A 139 -3.29 19.14 6.26
N LYS A 140 -3.78 19.57 5.11
CA LYS A 140 -4.59 18.74 4.19
C LYS A 140 -3.74 17.74 3.37
N THR A 141 -2.47 18.05 3.12
CA THR A 141 -1.61 17.26 2.22
C THR A 141 -0.59 16.40 2.96
N ILE A 142 -0.14 16.83 4.14
CA ILE A 142 0.93 16.14 4.88
C ILE A 142 0.31 15.25 5.96
N LYS A 143 0.31 13.95 5.72
CA LYS A 143 -0.09 12.91 6.68
C LYS A 143 1.00 12.64 7.75
N GLN A 144 1.91 13.59 8.01
CA GLN A 144 2.96 13.42 9.01
C GLN A 144 2.56 14.04 10.35
N PRO A 145 2.86 13.38 11.49
CA PRO A 145 2.65 13.96 12.80
C PRO A 145 3.66 15.07 13.04
N GLY A 146 3.21 16.32 12.99
CA GLY A 146 3.95 17.42 13.60
C GLY A 146 3.66 17.48 15.11
N PRO A 147 4.53 18.07 15.94
CA PRO A 147 4.31 18.20 17.38
C PRO A 147 3.16 19.16 17.76
N ARG A 148 2.44 19.72 16.79
CA ARG A 148 1.27 20.58 16.98
C ARG A 148 0.00 19.79 16.70
N GLN A 149 -0.73 19.52 17.72
CA GLN A 149 -2.12 19.13 17.66
C GLN A 149 -2.89 20.32 17.05
N LEU A 150 -3.04 20.28 15.71
CA LEU A 150 -3.90 21.23 15.03
C LEU A 150 -5.34 20.79 15.30
N ASP A 151 -6.03 21.45 16.21
CA ASP A 151 -7.41 21.16 16.60
C ASP A 151 -8.44 21.26 15.45
N PHE A 152 -7.99 21.50 14.20
CA PHE A 152 -8.83 21.92 13.10
C PHE A 152 -8.87 21.00 11.88
N PHE A 153 -8.12 19.88 11.87
CA PHE A 153 -8.06 19.10 10.65
C PHE A 153 -8.58 17.69 10.85
N ASP A 154 -9.82 17.51 10.45
CA ASP A 154 -10.32 16.17 10.20
C ASP A 154 -9.66 15.63 8.93
N VAL A 155 -8.74 14.70 9.15
CA VAL A 155 -7.98 13.99 8.12
C VAL A 155 -8.92 13.24 7.15
N GLY A 156 -10.21 13.10 7.49
CA GLY A 156 -11.20 12.38 6.70
C GLY A 156 -11.75 13.10 5.47
N LEU A 157 -11.78 14.44 5.44
CA LEU A 157 -12.51 15.19 4.40
C LEU A 157 -11.94 15.00 3.00
N VAL A 158 -10.62 15.12 2.82
CA VAL A 158 -9.99 14.95 1.51
C VAL A 158 -10.07 13.49 1.02
N PRO A 159 -9.73 12.47 1.81
CA PRO A 159 -9.89 11.07 1.39
C PRO A 159 -11.34 10.69 1.04
N MET A 160 -12.33 11.19 1.77
CA MET A 160 -13.74 10.96 1.46
C MET A 160 -14.12 11.53 0.09
N LEU A 161 -13.75 12.80 -0.15
CA LEU A 161 -14.04 13.47 -1.42
C LEU A 161 -13.31 12.81 -2.59
N GLU A 162 -12.07 12.39 -2.41
CA GLU A 162 -11.31 11.66 -3.41
C GLU A 162 -11.98 10.34 -3.77
N SER A 163 -12.41 9.57 -2.79
CA SER A 163 -13.14 8.32 -3.02
C SER A 163 -14.45 8.53 -3.76
N ALA A 164 -15.22 9.54 -3.37
CA ALA A 164 -16.49 9.87 -4.01
C ALA A 164 -16.30 10.35 -5.46
N VAL A 165 -15.33 11.23 -5.71
CA VAL A 165 -14.99 11.73 -7.05
C VAL A 165 -14.49 10.59 -7.92
N GLN A 166 -13.57 9.77 -7.39
CA GLN A 166 -13.00 8.63 -8.12
C GLN A 166 -14.11 7.67 -8.56
N SER A 167 -15.01 7.30 -7.66
CA SER A 167 -16.12 6.39 -7.98
C SER A 167 -17.02 6.94 -9.10
N LYS A 168 -17.45 8.21 -9.00
CA LYS A 168 -18.35 8.82 -9.98
C LYS A 168 -17.70 9.06 -11.34
N LEU A 169 -16.44 9.45 -11.35
CA LEU A 169 -15.69 9.67 -12.58
C LEU A 169 -15.37 8.34 -13.27
N ASP A 170 -15.00 7.33 -12.52
CA ASP A 170 -14.74 5.98 -13.03
C ASP A 170 -16.02 5.36 -13.63
N GLU A 171 -17.17 5.55 -12.98
CA GLU A 171 -18.48 5.13 -13.50
C GLU A 171 -18.78 5.81 -14.84
N LEU A 172 -18.67 7.15 -14.90
CA LEU A 172 -18.86 7.91 -16.13
C LEU A 172 -17.96 7.43 -17.28
N LEU A 173 -16.66 7.24 -17.01
CA LEU A 173 -15.71 6.81 -18.03
C LEU A 173 -15.97 5.38 -18.51
N ARG A 174 -16.33 4.47 -17.60
CA ARG A 174 -16.71 3.09 -17.98
C ARG A 174 -17.95 3.06 -18.86
N GLU A 175 -18.97 3.86 -18.54
CA GLU A 175 -20.17 3.98 -19.39
C GLU A 175 -19.80 4.53 -20.78
N VAL A 176 -19.03 5.61 -20.84
CA VAL A 176 -18.57 6.19 -22.12
C VAL A 176 -17.78 5.18 -22.95
N LEU A 177 -16.86 4.44 -22.33
CA LEU A 177 -16.09 3.40 -23.02
C LEU A 177 -16.97 2.26 -23.50
N ALA A 178 -17.93 1.81 -22.70
CA ALA A 178 -18.87 0.75 -23.10
C ALA A 178 -19.75 1.18 -24.28
N ASP A 179 -20.32 2.38 -24.21
CA ASP A 179 -21.14 2.94 -25.28
C ASP A 179 -20.36 3.11 -26.58
N CYS A 180 -19.12 3.62 -26.49
CA CYS A 180 -18.23 3.77 -27.66
C CYS A 180 -17.88 2.43 -28.29
N LYS A 181 -17.54 1.42 -27.47
CA LYS A 181 -17.26 0.06 -27.94
C LYS A 181 -18.47 -0.55 -28.63
N ALA A 182 -19.65 -0.47 -28.02
CA ALA A 182 -20.89 -0.98 -28.60
C ALA A 182 -21.25 -0.29 -29.91
N ALA A 183 -21.19 1.05 -29.97
CA ALA A 183 -21.48 1.82 -31.18
C ALA A 183 -20.51 1.51 -32.30
N TYR A 184 -19.21 1.36 -32.00
CA TYR A 184 -18.20 1.01 -32.99
C TYR A 184 -18.40 -0.42 -33.52
N HIS A 185 -18.62 -1.40 -32.70
CA HIS A 185 -18.84 -2.79 -33.08
C HIS A 185 -20.13 -2.96 -33.92
N ALA A 186 -21.16 -2.19 -33.63
CA ALA A 186 -22.40 -2.21 -34.44
C ALA A 186 -22.20 -1.75 -35.90
N ARG A 187 -21.16 -0.94 -36.15
CA ARG A 187 -20.89 -0.35 -37.46
C ARG A 187 -19.73 -0.98 -38.22
N HIS A 188 -18.73 -1.47 -37.46
CA HIS A 188 -17.49 -1.96 -38.03
C HIS A 188 -17.26 -3.43 -37.62
N ARG A 189 -16.80 -4.27 -38.57
CA ARG A 189 -16.43 -5.65 -38.35
C ARG A 189 -14.95 -5.85 -38.01
N ARG A 190 -14.23 -4.75 -37.80
CA ARG A 190 -12.79 -4.74 -37.47
C ARG A 190 -12.58 -4.46 -35.97
N GLU A 191 -11.41 -4.83 -35.44
CA GLU A 191 -11.03 -4.51 -34.09
C GLU A 191 -11.00 -3.00 -33.84
N LEU A 192 -11.37 -2.62 -32.61
CA LEU A 192 -11.36 -1.25 -32.15
C LEU A 192 -9.91 -0.77 -31.94
N ASN A 193 -9.59 0.39 -32.46
CA ASN A 193 -8.34 1.08 -32.15
C ASN A 193 -8.43 1.69 -30.74
N TYR A 194 -7.99 0.92 -29.72
CA TYR A 194 -8.03 1.35 -28.31
C TYR A 194 -7.19 2.61 -28.07
N ALA A 195 -5.99 2.72 -28.64
CA ALA A 195 -5.16 3.91 -28.49
C ALA A 195 -5.86 5.16 -29.04
N GLY A 196 -6.51 5.04 -30.21
CA GLY A 196 -7.32 6.12 -30.78
C GLY A 196 -8.53 6.50 -29.91
N LEU A 197 -9.18 5.51 -29.29
CA LEU A 197 -10.28 5.74 -28.35
C LEU A 197 -9.80 6.48 -27.08
N TYR A 198 -8.68 6.07 -26.52
CA TYR A 198 -8.12 6.69 -25.32
C TYR A 198 -7.68 8.13 -25.56
N ARG A 199 -7.08 8.42 -26.71
CA ARG A 199 -6.78 9.79 -27.16
C ARG A 199 -8.02 10.64 -27.30
N LEU A 200 -9.10 10.05 -27.80
CA LEU A 200 -10.40 10.72 -27.89
C LEU A 200 -10.89 11.09 -26.49
N ILE A 201 -10.98 10.14 -25.60
CA ILE A 201 -11.46 10.36 -24.22
C ILE A 201 -10.63 11.45 -23.53
N PHE A 202 -9.28 11.40 -23.66
CA PHE A 202 -8.42 12.45 -23.12
C PHE A 202 -8.81 13.84 -23.62
N ARG A 203 -8.94 14.01 -24.94
CA ARG A 203 -9.28 15.31 -25.54
C ARG A 203 -10.63 15.83 -25.07
N LEU A 204 -11.60 14.95 -24.94
CA LEU A 204 -12.94 15.32 -24.49
C LEU A 204 -12.97 15.68 -22.98
N ILE A 205 -12.23 14.96 -22.13
CA ILE A 205 -12.07 15.31 -20.72
C ILE A 205 -11.33 16.65 -20.57
N ALA A 206 -10.27 16.85 -21.34
CA ALA A 206 -9.52 18.11 -21.33
C ALA A 206 -10.40 19.29 -21.76
N ALA A 207 -11.22 19.13 -22.80
CA ALA A 207 -12.20 20.15 -23.20
C ALA A 207 -13.21 20.44 -22.09
N LYS A 208 -13.79 19.39 -21.49
CA LYS A 208 -14.73 19.52 -20.39
C LYS A 208 -14.12 20.28 -19.21
N LEU A 209 -12.87 19.95 -18.86
CA LEU A 209 -12.13 20.63 -17.78
C LEU A 209 -11.89 22.11 -18.09
N LEU A 210 -11.46 22.43 -19.35
CA LEU A 210 -11.26 23.80 -19.81
C LEU A 210 -12.58 24.58 -19.77
N GLY A 211 -13.68 23.98 -20.26
CA GLY A 211 -14.99 24.61 -20.28
C GLY A 211 -15.59 24.86 -18.89
N ASP A 212 -15.56 23.84 -18.03
CA ASP A 212 -16.10 23.95 -16.67
C ASP A 212 -15.34 24.96 -15.81
N ARG A 213 -14.05 25.19 -16.11
CA ARG A 213 -13.20 26.18 -15.44
C ARG A 213 -13.16 27.53 -16.15
N GLU A 214 -14.08 27.75 -17.08
CA GLU A 214 -14.26 29.03 -17.79
C GLU A 214 -12.99 29.52 -18.51
N HIS A 215 -12.11 28.57 -18.94
CA HIS A 215 -10.95 28.93 -19.73
C HIS A 215 -11.38 29.45 -21.11
N PRO A 216 -10.79 30.55 -21.64
CA PRO A 216 -11.16 31.09 -22.93
C PRO A 216 -10.99 30.08 -24.09
N GLY A 217 -12.06 29.81 -24.85
CA GLY A 217 -12.01 28.90 -25.98
C GLY A 217 -13.35 28.24 -26.30
N PRO A 218 -13.45 27.45 -27.38
CA PRO A 218 -14.68 26.80 -27.84
C PRO A 218 -14.95 25.46 -27.16
N TRP A 219 -14.65 25.36 -25.85
CA TRP A 219 -14.66 24.11 -25.10
C TRP A 219 -16.06 23.52 -24.85
N THR A 220 -17.10 24.32 -24.97
CA THR A 220 -18.50 23.93 -24.76
C THR A 220 -19.27 23.74 -26.06
N ASP A 221 -18.62 23.79 -27.21
CA ASP A 221 -19.26 23.57 -28.51
C ASP A 221 -19.98 22.21 -28.52
N SER A 222 -21.07 22.15 -29.28
CA SER A 222 -21.87 20.94 -29.44
C SER A 222 -21.23 19.93 -30.43
N ASP A 223 -20.34 20.37 -31.28
CA ASP A 223 -19.65 19.58 -32.28
C ASP A 223 -18.35 19.00 -31.69
N ALA A 224 -18.29 17.66 -31.61
CA ALA A 224 -17.13 16.96 -31.06
C ALA A 224 -15.84 17.23 -31.85
N ASP A 225 -15.93 17.36 -33.19
CA ASP A 225 -14.73 17.51 -34.03
C ASP A 225 -14.12 18.91 -33.87
N GLN A 226 -14.94 19.94 -33.68
CA GLN A 226 -14.46 21.29 -33.35
C GLN A 226 -13.75 21.32 -32.00
N VAL A 227 -14.35 20.70 -30.99
CA VAL A 227 -13.78 20.60 -29.64
C VAL A 227 -12.47 19.83 -29.64
N ILE A 228 -12.40 18.69 -30.33
CA ILE A 228 -11.20 17.87 -30.46
C ILE A 228 -10.03 18.63 -31.12
N GLU A 229 -10.32 19.39 -32.20
CA GLU A 229 -9.30 20.19 -32.87
C GLU A 229 -8.86 21.40 -32.05
N ALA A 230 -9.79 22.01 -31.30
CA ALA A 230 -9.44 23.07 -30.36
C ALA A 230 -8.48 22.58 -29.25
N VAL A 231 -8.77 21.41 -28.65
CA VAL A 231 -7.86 20.78 -27.65
C VAL A 231 -6.51 20.43 -28.25
N LYS A 232 -6.50 19.90 -29.46
CA LYS A 232 -5.27 19.60 -30.18
C LYS A 232 -4.44 20.87 -30.43
N SER A 233 -5.06 21.93 -30.82
CA SER A 233 -4.39 23.24 -31.05
C SER A 233 -3.84 23.82 -29.72
N HIS A 234 -4.56 23.66 -28.61
CA HIS A 234 -4.16 24.16 -27.30
C HIS A 234 -2.97 23.39 -26.74
N TYR A 235 -3.08 22.05 -26.67
CA TYR A 235 -2.06 21.23 -25.99
C TYR A 235 -0.91 20.77 -26.89
N PHE A 236 -1.11 20.68 -28.23
CA PHE A 236 -0.18 20.06 -29.19
C PHE A 236 0.24 20.97 -30.33
N ALA A 237 0.12 22.28 -30.17
CA ALA A 237 0.41 23.26 -31.24
C ALA A 237 1.78 23.09 -31.91
N ARG A 238 2.78 22.56 -31.20
CA ARG A 238 4.15 22.34 -31.69
C ARG A 238 4.48 20.87 -31.99
N GLN A 239 3.53 19.96 -31.88
CA GLN A 239 3.73 18.52 -32.10
C GLN A 239 2.68 17.99 -33.07
N ARG A 240 3.02 17.02 -33.92
CA ARG A 240 2.02 16.24 -34.66
C ARG A 240 1.23 15.40 -33.64
N GLY A 241 0.06 15.89 -33.27
CA GLY A 241 -0.88 15.12 -32.48
C GLY A 241 -1.27 13.84 -33.22
N GLU A 242 -1.19 12.70 -32.55
CA GLU A 242 -1.62 11.44 -33.12
C GLU A 242 -3.14 11.40 -33.35
N ALA A 243 -3.59 10.58 -34.29
CA ALA A 243 -5.00 10.50 -34.68
C ALA A 243 -5.87 9.92 -33.56
N VAL A 244 -7.03 10.51 -33.33
CA VAL A 244 -8.10 9.93 -32.51
C VAL A 244 -8.89 8.91 -33.34
N LEU A 245 -9.86 8.24 -32.68
CA LEU A 245 -10.76 7.31 -33.35
C LEU A 245 -11.47 7.96 -34.53
N GLU A 246 -11.45 7.32 -35.71
CA GLU A 246 -11.91 7.89 -36.99
C GLU A 246 -13.44 8.04 -37.08
N ASP A 247 -14.24 7.25 -36.34
CA ASP A 247 -15.71 7.27 -36.47
C ASP A 247 -16.31 8.51 -35.79
N ALA A 248 -16.82 9.46 -36.62
CA ALA A 248 -17.42 10.71 -36.16
C ALA A 248 -18.64 10.50 -35.25
N ASN A 249 -19.43 9.44 -35.47
CA ASN A 249 -20.61 9.20 -34.62
C ASN A 249 -20.19 8.73 -33.23
N VAL A 250 -19.12 7.92 -33.14
CA VAL A 250 -18.56 7.51 -31.84
C VAL A 250 -17.95 8.70 -31.12
N ARG A 251 -17.25 9.59 -31.83
CA ARG A 251 -16.71 10.83 -31.25
C ARG A 251 -17.82 11.72 -30.70
N GLN A 252 -18.90 11.91 -31.48
CA GLN A 252 -20.04 12.72 -31.04
C GLN A 252 -20.78 12.08 -29.85
N LEU A 253 -20.95 10.75 -29.85
CA LEU A 253 -21.55 10.01 -28.73
C LEU A 253 -20.75 10.22 -27.45
N ALA A 254 -19.44 10.02 -27.50
CA ALA A 254 -18.54 10.22 -26.38
C ALA A 254 -18.62 11.65 -25.83
N TRP A 255 -18.62 12.66 -26.73
CA TRP A 255 -18.72 14.05 -26.32
C TRP A 255 -20.05 14.38 -25.63
N ASN A 256 -21.15 13.93 -26.19
CA ASN A 256 -22.47 14.16 -25.58
C ASN A 256 -22.55 13.62 -24.15
N ARG A 257 -21.97 12.44 -23.89
CA ARG A 257 -21.91 11.83 -22.55
C ARG A 257 -21.00 12.60 -21.61
N ILE A 258 -19.78 12.93 -22.02
CA ILE A 258 -18.81 13.66 -21.20
C ILE A 258 -19.28 15.08 -20.91
N ARG A 259 -19.83 15.79 -21.92
CA ARG A 259 -20.28 17.16 -21.78
C ARG A 259 -21.39 17.33 -20.75
N THR A 260 -22.34 16.39 -20.69
CA THR A 260 -23.47 16.39 -19.74
C THR A 260 -23.18 15.66 -18.43
N GLY A 261 -21.99 15.08 -18.28
CA GLY A 261 -21.57 14.35 -17.09
C GLY A 261 -21.18 15.23 -15.92
N LEU A 262 -20.31 14.72 -15.07
CA LEU A 262 -19.85 15.37 -13.83
C LEU A 262 -19.18 16.72 -14.11
N HIS A 263 -19.52 17.76 -13.34
CA HIS A 263 -18.87 19.06 -13.45
C HIS A 263 -17.49 19.04 -12.80
N LEU A 264 -16.44 19.47 -13.56
CA LEU A 264 -15.05 19.25 -13.16
C LEU A 264 -14.38 20.43 -12.46
N GLN A 265 -15.08 21.54 -12.21
CA GLN A 265 -14.45 22.79 -11.73
C GLN A 265 -13.79 22.65 -10.36
N ASN A 266 -14.46 22.06 -9.38
CA ASN A 266 -13.92 21.87 -8.03
C ASN A 266 -13.11 20.58 -7.85
N LEU A 267 -12.97 19.76 -8.89
CA LEU A 267 -12.23 18.51 -8.82
C LEU A 267 -10.71 18.76 -8.86
N SER A 268 -9.96 17.96 -8.11
CA SER A 268 -8.50 18.00 -8.20
C SER A 268 -8.04 17.50 -9.57
N VAL A 269 -7.14 18.24 -10.21
CA VAL A 269 -6.55 17.85 -11.49
C VAL A 269 -5.72 16.57 -11.38
N GLU A 270 -5.08 16.37 -10.23
CA GLU A 270 -4.33 15.15 -9.92
C GLU A 270 -5.30 13.95 -9.85
N THR A 271 -6.47 14.10 -9.24
CA THR A 271 -7.49 13.04 -9.22
C THR A 271 -8.00 12.71 -10.61
N LEU A 272 -8.20 13.70 -11.46
CA LEU A 272 -8.55 13.47 -12.87
C LEU A 272 -7.48 12.67 -13.60
N ALA A 273 -6.20 13.00 -13.39
CA ALA A 273 -5.09 12.29 -13.99
C ALA A 273 -5.04 10.82 -13.56
N TYR A 274 -5.20 10.54 -12.26
CA TYR A 274 -5.21 9.17 -11.72
C TYR A 274 -6.41 8.33 -12.20
N VAL A 275 -7.59 8.91 -12.24
CA VAL A 275 -8.77 8.17 -12.74
C VAL A 275 -8.63 7.87 -14.23
N TYR A 276 -8.11 8.82 -15.00
CA TYR A 276 -7.80 8.60 -16.41
C TYR A 276 -6.88 7.39 -16.59
N GLU A 277 -5.79 7.33 -15.83
CA GLU A 277 -4.87 6.20 -15.84
C GLU A 277 -5.56 4.87 -15.49
N ASN A 278 -6.26 4.83 -14.37
CA ASN A 278 -6.82 3.59 -13.83
C ASN A 278 -7.97 3.02 -14.66
N THR A 279 -8.77 3.88 -15.28
CA THR A 279 -9.93 3.45 -16.05
C THR A 279 -9.57 3.02 -17.47
N LEU A 280 -8.55 3.63 -18.07
CA LEU A 280 -8.19 3.40 -19.46
C LEU A 280 -7.25 2.20 -19.64
N VAL A 281 -6.42 1.86 -18.65
CA VAL A 281 -5.50 0.73 -18.78
C VAL A 281 -6.21 -0.57 -18.42
N ASP A 282 -6.52 -1.37 -19.44
CA ASP A 282 -7.18 -2.68 -19.32
C ASP A 282 -6.39 -3.61 -18.38
N PRO A 283 -7.05 -4.29 -17.40
CA PRO A 283 -6.43 -5.30 -16.55
C PRO A 283 -5.68 -6.39 -17.30
N HIS A 284 -6.13 -6.76 -18.50
CA HIS A 284 -5.47 -7.76 -19.32
C HIS A 284 -4.12 -7.25 -19.87
N THR A 285 -4.06 -6.00 -20.33
CA THR A 285 -2.82 -5.37 -20.80
C THR A 285 -1.81 -5.23 -19.65
N ARG A 286 -2.27 -4.90 -18.46
CA ARG A 286 -1.43 -4.82 -17.24
C ARG A 286 -0.80 -6.18 -16.87
N SER A 287 -1.59 -7.26 -16.95
CA SER A 287 -1.12 -8.59 -16.57
C SER A 287 -0.11 -9.21 -17.55
N VAL A 288 -0.19 -8.83 -18.82
CA VAL A 288 0.71 -9.35 -19.88
C VAL A 288 2.08 -8.66 -19.87
N GLN A 289 2.13 -7.41 -19.42
CA GLN A 289 3.35 -6.59 -19.45
C GLN A 289 4.07 -6.47 -18.09
N ASP A 290 3.58 -7.15 -17.04
CA ASP A 290 4.14 -7.08 -15.67
C ASP A 290 4.24 -5.63 -15.12
N ILE A 291 3.33 -4.75 -15.59
CA ILE A 291 3.28 -3.34 -15.23
C ILE A 291 2.59 -3.22 -13.87
N HIS A 292 3.37 -2.94 -12.86
CA HIS A 292 2.87 -2.63 -11.51
C HIS A 292 2.78 -1.11 -11.34
N ALA A 293 1.63 -0.53 -11.68
CA ALA A 293 1.39 0.89 -11.42
C ALA A 293 1.53 1.19 -9.92
N THR A 294 2.27 2.23 -9.58
CA THR A 294 2.40 2.67 -8.20
C THR A 294 1.09 3.29 -7.74
N PRO A 295 0.44 2.77 -6.67
CA PRO A 295 -0.74 3.42 -6.12
C PRO A 295 -0.44 4.87 -5.76
N ARG A 296 -1.41 5.74 -6.05
CA ARG A 296 -1.29 7.18 -5.81
C ARG A 296 -0.89 7.48 -4.38
N GLU A 297 -1.56 6.85 -3.41
CA GLU A 297 -1.35 7.07 -1.98
C GLU A 297 0.10 6.77 -1.58
N LEU A 298 0.70 5.76 -2.19
CA LEU A 298 2.08 5.39 -1.94
C LEU A 298 3.06 6.36 -2.61
N ALA A 299 2.77 6.80 -3.83
CA ALA A 299 3.58 7.82 -4.50
C ALA A 299 3.57 9.14 -3.72
N GLU A 300 2.39 9.60 -3.29
CA GLU A 300 2.24 10.79 -2.45
C GLU A 300 2.93 10.62 -1.09
N TYR A 301 2.82 9.43 -0.47
CA TYR A 301 3.49 9.14 0.79
C TYR A 301 5.01 9.26 0.69
N ILE A 302 5.61 8.62 -0.33
CA ILE A 302 7.07 8.69 -0.56
C ILE A 302 7.52 10.13 -0.82
N VAL A 303 6.85 10.83 -1.72
CA VAL A 303 7.20 12.22 -2.08
C VAL A 303 7.06 13.16 -0.89
N ASN A 304 5.98 13.05 -0.11
CA ASN A 304 5.76 13.89 1.07
C ASN A 304 6.69 13.54 2.25
N SER A 305 7.24 12.33 2.27
CA SER A 305 8.24 11.93 3.26
C SER A 305 9.65 12.45 2.97
N LEU A 306 9.88 12.99 1.77
CA LEU A 306 11.16 13.58 1.39
C LEU A 306 11.14 15.10 1.63
N PRO A 307 12.14 15.67 2.31
CA PRO A 307 12.17 17.09 2.66
C PRO A 307 12.67 17.95 1.50
N PHE A 308 11.91 18.06 0.41
CA PHE A 308 12.24 18.86 -0.79
C PHE A 308 12.61 20.31 -0.45
N GLU A 309 12.04 20.87 0.63
CA GLU A 309 12.31 22.22 1.12
C GLU A 309 13.76 22.44 1.55
N LEU A 310 14.51 21.39 1.89
CA LEU A 310 15.93 21.49 2.23
C LEU A 310 16.80 21.79 1.01
N LEU A 311 16.30 21.56 -0.20
CA LEU A 311 17.01 21.88 -1.43
C LEU A 311 16.67 23.31 -1.89
N PRO A 312 17.66 24.05 -2.43
CA PRO A 312 17.41 25.30 -3.13
C PRO A 312 16.37 25.08 -4.25
N GLN A 313 15.54 26.10 -4.50
CA GLN A 313 14.44 25.99 -5.46
C GLN A 313 14.89 25.52 -6.85
N ASP A 314 16.02 25.99 -7.32
CA ASP A 314 16.60 25.67 -8.65
C ASP A 314 17.29 24.29 -8.70
N GLN A 315 17.47 23.62 -7.56
CA GLN A 315 18.10 22.30 -7.44
C GLN A 315 17.11 21.17 -7.15
N ARG A 316 15.81 21.43 -7.07
CA ARG A 316 14.78 20.41 -6.81
C ARG A 316 14.47 19.54 -8.03
N THR A 317 15.53 19.08 -8.71
CA THR A 317 15.41 18.24 -9.91
C THR A 317 15.01 16.81 -9.55
N VAL A 318 13.89 16.34 -10.09
CA VAL A 318 13.31 15.00 -9.86
C VAL A 318 13.49 14.17 -11.12
N PHE A 319 13.93 12.94 -10.96
CA PHE A 319 14.02 11.98 -12.04
C PHE A 319 13.33 10.65 -11.67
N GLU A 320 12.46 10.16 -12.56
CA GLU A 320 11.79 8.87 -12.48
C GLU A 320 12.21 7.96 -13.63
N PRO A 321 13.12 6.97 -13.39
CA PRO A 321 13.66 6.12 -14.46
C PRO A 321 12.64 5.19 -15.12
N PHE A 322 11.60 4.76 -14.39
CA PHE A 322 10.53 3.90 -14.87
C PHE A 322 9.21 4.59 -14.60
N SER A 323 8.92 5.62 -15.42
CA SER A 323 7.83 6.53 -15.09
C SER A 323 6.43 5.88 -15.23
N GLY A 324 6.29 4.80 -15.98
CA GLY A 324 4.97 4.23 -16.24
C GLY A 324 4.02 5.34 -16.70
N HIS A 325 2.93 5.50 -15.96
CA HIS A 325 1.95 6.59 -16.16
C HIS A 325 2.27 7.87 -15.35
N ALA A 326 3.47 7.98 -14.79
CA ALA A 326 4.01 9.12 -14.05
C ALA A 326 3.38 9.43 -12.67
N PRO A 327 2.99 8.45 -11.83
CA PRO A 327 2.40 8.73 -10.52
C PRO A 327 3.34 9.52 -9.60
N PHE A 328 4.63 9.21 -9.60
CA PHE A 328 5.62 9.96 -8.82
C PHE A 328 5.84 11.37 -9.37
N LEU A 329 5.88 11.56 -10.69
CA LEU A 329 6.04 12.90 -11.25
C LEU A 329 4.83 13.79 -10.95
N ILE A 330 3.59 13.23 -10.95
CA ILE A 330 2.38 13.97 -10.56
C ILE A 330 2.44 14.35 -9.07
N ALA A 331 2.82 13.43 -8.20
CA ALA A 331 2.98 13.70 -6.77
C ALA A 331 4.09 14.75 -6.53
N ALA A 332 5.24 14.62 -7.21
CA ALA A 332 6.35 15.56 -7.12
C ALA A 332 5.96 16.95 -7.65
N MET A 333 5.20 17.03 -8.73
CA MET A 333 4.66 18.29 -9.25
C MET A 333 3.79 19.01 -8.23
N SER A 334 2.87 18.28 -7.58
CA SER A 334 2.03 18.82 -6.53
C SER A 334 2.88 19.34 -5.35
N ARG A 335 3.88 18.57 -4.93
CA ARG A 335 4.81 18.97 -3.86
C ARG A 335 5.62 20.21 -4.22
N LEU A 336 6.21 20.25 -5.43
CA LEU A 336 7.00 21.39 -5.92
C LEU A 336 6.18 22.68 -6.00
N ARG A 337 4.92 22.59 -6.47
CA ARG A 337 3.97 23.72 -6.50
C ARG A 337 3.69 24.27 -5.11
N GLY A 338 3.49 23.37 -4.13
CA GLY A 338 3.26 23.76 -2.74
C GLY A 338 4.46 24.47 -2.09
N LEU A 339 5.65 24.32 -2.65
CA LEU A 339 6.90 24.95 -2.18
C LEU A 339 7.28 26.24 -2.93
N LEU A 340 6.50 26.64 -3.92
CA LEU A 340 6.72 27.91 -4.64
C LEU A 340 6.18 29.09 -3.83
N PRO A 341 6.80 30.27 -3.93
CA PRO A 341 6.28 31.49 -3.33
C PRO A 341 4.88 31.83 -3.84
N GLY A 342 4.10 32.50 -3.00
CA GLY A 342 2.83 33.10 -3.44
C GLY A 342 3.06 34.15 -4.55
N GLY A 343 2.14 34.25 -5.51
CA GLY A 343 2.20 35.21 -6.62
C GLY A 343 2.93 34.73 -7.87
N VAL A 344 3.47 33.48 -7.90
CA VAL A 344 4.00 32.85 -9.10
C VAL A 344 2.85 32.54 -10.06
N THR A 345 2.93 32.99 -11.34
CA THR A 345 1.88 32.76 -12.34
C THR A 345 1.76 31.28 -12.75
N ALA A 346 0.66 30.88 -13.36
CA ALA A 346 0.47 29.52 -13.87
C ALA A 346 1.56 29.14 -14.88
N GLU A 347 1.90 30.05 -15.77
CA GLU A 347 2.96 29.87 -16.78
C GLU A 347 4.34 29.67 -16.12
N GLN A 348 4.69 30.51 -15.16
CA GLN A 348 5.95 30.38 -14.41
C GLN A 348 6.02 29.07 -13.62
N ARG A 349 4.89 28.62 -13.02
CA ARG A 349 4.80 27.31 -12.36
C ARG A 349 5.00 26.16 -13.33
N HIS A 350 4.39 26.25 -14.51
CA HIS A 350 4.57 25.28 -15.58
C HIS A 350 6.05 25.18 -15.99
N GLU A 351 6.68 26.31 -16.37
CA GLU A 351 8.08 26.35 -16.78
C GLU A 351 9.02 25.78 -15.71
N TYR A 352 8.74 26.10 -14.46
CA TYR A 352 9.49 25.55 -13.33
C TYR A 352 9.33 24.04 -13.24
N CYS A 353 8.10 23.50 -13.24
CA CYS A 353 7.84 22.07 -13.14
C CYS A 353 8.42 21.29 -14.33
N VAL A 354 8.27 21.80 -15.57
CA VAL A 354 8.85 21.19 -16.77
C VAL A 354 10.38 21.09 -16.68
N ARG A 355 11.03 22.08 -16.11
CA ARG A 355 12.47 22.06 -15.90
C ARG A 355 12.90 21.11 -14.79
N MET A 356 12.11 20.99 -13.71
CA MET A 356 12.46 20.20 -12.53
C MET A 356 12.10 18.71 -12.67
N LEU A 357 11.14 18.34 -13.50
CA LEU A 357 10.66 16.98 -13.61
C LEU A 357 11.16 16.30 -14.88
N ALA A 358 11.71 15.11 -14.74
CA ALA A 358 12.16 14.29 -15.85
C ALA A 358 11.80 12.82 -15.63
N GLY A 359 11.51 12.09 -16.71
CA GLY A 359 11.20 10.66 -16.65
C GLY A 359 11.69 9.91 -17.88
N MET A 360 11.70 8.57 -17.76
CA MET A 360 11.92 7.64 -18.87
C MET A 360 10.87 6.53 -18.83
N GLU A 361 10.41 6.09 -20.03
CA GLU A 361 9.46 4.99 -20.17
C GLU A 361 9.73 4.23 -21.47
N ILE A 362 9.75 2.89 -21.37
CA ILE A 362 9.98 2.03 -22.55
C ILE A 362 8.71 1.80 -23.35
N ASP A 363 7.57 1.71 -22.67
CA ASP A 363 6.29 1.47 -23.32
C ASP A 363 5.72 2.77 -23.92
N ALA A 364 5.50 2.77 -25.23
CA ALA A 364 5.04 3.96 -25.94
C ALA A 364 3.63 4.40 -25.51
N PHE A 365 2.76 3.46 -25.14
CA PHE A 365 1.41 3.78 -24.67
C PHE A 365 1.44 4.35 -23.25
N ALA A 366 2.21 3.73 -22.33
CA ALA A 366 2.40 4.26 -20.98
C ALA A 366 2.99 5.67 -21.01
N LEU A 367 3.98 5.91 -21.87
CA LEU A 367 4.56 7.23 -22.11
C LEU A 367 3.52 8.25 -22.55
N GLU A 368 2.62 7.87 -23.46
CA GLU A 368 1.55 8.74 -23.92
C GLU A 368 0.57 9.07 -22.79
N VAL A 369 0.16 8.06 -22.03
CA VAL A 369 -0.70 8.24 -20.84
C VAL A 369 -0.02 9.14 -19.81
N ALA A 370 1.28 8.94 -19.52
CA ALA A 370 2.05 9.79 -18.61
C ALA A 370 2.01 11.27 -19.00
N ARG A 371 2.21 11.56 -20.30
CA ARG A 371 2.14 12.93 -20.81
C ARG A 371 0.74 13.53 -20.67
N TYR A 372 -0.30 12.76 -20.96
CA TYR A 372 -1.68 13.21 -20.79
C TYR A 372 -2.04 13.45 -19.33
N SER A 373 -1.61 12.56 -18.45
CA SER A 373 -1.83 12.73 -17.02
C SER A 373 -1.15 13.98 -16.47
N LEU A 374 0.09 14.24 -16.88
CA LEU A 374 0.79 15.47 -16.51
C LEU A 374 0.15 16.74 -17.10
N MET A 375 -0.37 16.68 -18.36
CA MET A 375 -1.09 17.81 -18.94
C MET A 375 -2.41 18.10 -18.19
N LEU A 376 -3.17 17.07 -17.81
CA LEU A 376 -4.37 17.25 -17.00
C LEU A 376 -4.03 17.82 -15.62
N ALA A 377 -2.99 17.29 -14.99
CA ALA A 377 -2.53 17.73 -13.68
C ALA A 377 -1.95 19.16 -13.70
N ASP A 378 -1.53 19.63 -14.84
CA ASP A 378 -0.94 20.96 -15.03
C ASP A 378 -1.86 21.95 -15.79
N TYR A 379 -3.15 21.73 -15.71
CA TYR A 379 -4.14 22.63 -16.28
C TYR A 379 -3.84 24.11 -15.95
N PRO A 380 -4.00 25.05 -16.88
CA PRO A 380 -4.39 24.90 -18.31
C PRO A 380 -3.20 24.86 -19.28
N ASN A 381 -2.01 24.61 -18.81
CA ASN A 381 -0.76 24.78 -19.55
C ASN A 381 -0.57 23.72 -20.65
N PRO A 382 0.12 24.07 -21.76
CA PRO A 382 0.40 23.15 -22.85
C PRO A 382 1.39 22.04 -22.45
N ASN A 383 1.55 21.05 -23.36
CA ASN A 383 2.57 20.02 -23.21
C ASN A 383 3.99 20.60 -23.32
N GLY A 384 4.89 20.11 -22.48
CA GLY A 384 6.31 20.47 -22.47
C GLY A 384 7.13 19.48 -21.64
N TRP A 385 6.51 18.40 -21.19
CA TRP A 385 7.07 17.46 -20.22
C TRP A 385 8.28 16.69 -20.75
N ASN A 386 9.32 16.62 -19.93
CA ASN A 386 10.59 15.97 -20.25
C ASN A 386 10.55 14.46 -19.88
N ILE A 387 9.72 13.71 -20.61
CA ILE A 387 9.69 12.26 -20.49
C ILE A 387 10.17 11.66 -21.81
N SER A 388 11.30 10.92 -21.76
CA SER A 388 11.89 10.28 -22.93
C SER A 388 11.43 8.84 -23.12
N ALA A 389 11.31 8.43 -24.40
CA ALA A 389 11.04 7.03 -24.75
C ALA A 389 12.34 6.23 -24.78
N GLY A 390 12.36 5.04 -24.20
CA GLY A 390 13.49 4.13 -24.34
C GLY A 390 13.69 3.18 -23.17
N ASP A 391 14.43 2.14 -23.43
CA ASP A 391 14.87 1.20 -22.39
C ASP A 391 15.87 1.88 -21.47
N VAL A 392 15.50 1.97 -20.18
CA VAL A 392 16.29 2.63 -19.13
C VAL A 392 17.70 2.05 -19.05
N PHE A 393 17.85 0.72 -19.12
CA PHE A 393 19.13 0.05 -18.96
C PHE A 393 20.03 0.16 -20.18
N ALA A 394 19.45 0.29 -21.36
CA ALA A 394 20.17 0.43 -22.63
C ALA A 394 20.41 1.89 -23.01
N SER A 395 19.77 2.85 -22.34
CA SER A 395 19.83 4.26 -22.69
C SER A 395 21.16 4.90 -22.28
N PRO A 396 21.86 5.57 -23.20
CA PRO A 396 23.06 6.36 -22.84
C PRO A 396 22.71 7.61 -22.00
N GLU A 397 21.43 7.99 -21.92
CA GLU A 397 20.99 9.16 -21.15
C GLU A 397 20.87 8.88 -19.65
N LEU A 398 20.75 7.62 -19.23
CA LEU A 398 20.48 7.26 -17.84
C LEU A 398 21.51 7.88 -16.88
N ASP A 399 22.80 7.69 -17.13
CA ASP A 399 23.86 8.18 -16.26
C ASP A 399 23.88 9.71 -16.19
N ALA A 400 23.64 10.39 -17.32
CA ALA A 400 23.56 11.85 -17.37
C ALA A 400 22.36 12.38 -16.57
N ARG A 401 21.20 11.70 -16.67
CA ARG A 401 19.99 12.05 -15.93
C ARG A 401 20.14 11.78 -14.43
N LEU A 402 20.76 10.66 -14.04
CA LEU A 402 21.04 10.36 -12.64
C LEU A 402 22.00 11.39 -12.02
N LYS A 403 23.04 11.81 -12.74
CA LYS A 403 23.98 12.87 -12.28
C LYS A 403 23.32 14.24 -12.14
N GLY A 404 22.32 14.53 -12.97
CA GLY A 404 21.58 15.80 -12.95
C GLY A 404 20.44 15.85 -11.93
N ALA A 405 20.05 14.70 -11.37
CA ALA A 405 18.92 14.61 -10.45
C ALA A 405 19.35 14.73 -8.99
N GLN A 406 18.72 15.63 -8.25
CA GLN A 406 18.88 15.71 -6.80
C GLN A 406 17.90 14.81 -6.05
N ILE A 407 16.81 14.41 -6.71
CA ILE A 407 15.77 13.56 -6.17
C ILE A 407 15.51 12.45 -7.19
N VAL A 408 15.63 11.20 -6.78
CA VAL A 408 15.28 10.04 -7.62
C VAL A 408 14.12 9.28 -6.99
N LEU A 409 13.05 9.11 -7.77
CA LEU A 409 11.85 8.37 -7.39
C LEU A 409 11.70 7.17 -8.33
N CYS A 410 11.50 5.97 -7.80
CA CYS A 410 11.57 4.79 -8.63
C CYS A 410 10.70 3.64 -8.10
N ASN A 411 9.84 3.11 -8.97
CA ASN A 411 9.22 1.81 -8.80
C ASN A 411 9.67 0.92 -9.97
N PRO A 412 10.83 0.26 -9.86
CA PRO A 412 11.39 -0.53 -10.95
C PRO A 412 10.65 -1.87 -11.10
N PRO A 413 10.72 -2.52 -12.27
CA PRO A 413 10.24 -3.88 -12.43
C PRO A 413 11.01 -4.85 -11.51
N PHE A 414 10.29 -5.78 -10.87
CA PHE A 414 10.87 -6.70 -9.87
C PHE A 414 11.47 -7.98 -10.49
N GLY A 415 11.28 -8.18 -11.78
CA GLY A 415 11.77 -9.35 -12.50
C GLY A 415 13.29 -9.38 -12.68
N ASP A 416 13.79 -10.56 -13.04
CA ASP A 416 15.18 -10.73 -13.42
C ASP A 416 15.38 -10.40 -14.92
N PHE A 417 16.60 -10.02 -15.28
CA PHE A 417 17.00 -9.91 -16.69
C PHE A 417 17.02 -11.26 -17.37
N THR A 418 16.53 -11.30 -18.59
CA THR A 418 16.71 -12.48 -19.46
C THR A 418 18.16 -12.63 -19.89
N LYS A 419 18.49 -13.79 -20.46
CA LYS A 419 19.85 -14.03 -20.99
C LYS A 419 20.14 -13.11 -22.17
N GLU A 420 19.13 -12.84 -22.97
CA GLU A 420 19.17 -11.98 -24.14
C GLU A 420 19.42 -10.52 -23.76
N GLU A 421 18.69 -10.00 -22.77
CA GLU A 421 18.88 -8.64 -22.25
C GLU A 421 20.32 -8.43 -21.74
N ARG A 422 20.87 -9.41 -21.02
CA ARG A 422 22.26 -9.34 -20.54
C ARG A 422 23.29 -9.45 -21.64
N ALA A 423 23.00 -10.24 -22.68
CA ALA A 423 23.91 -10.39 -23.82
C ALA A 423 24.00 -9.08 -24.62
N VAL A 424 22.90 -8.35 -24.73
CA VAL A 424 22.84 -7.04 -25.43
C VAL A 424 23.46 -5.93 -24.59
N ASN A 425 23.36 -6.01 -23.24
CA ASN A 425 23.88 -4.97 -22.35
C ASN A 425 24.87 -5.54 -21.31
N PRO A 426 26.17 -5.59 -21.62
CA PRO A 426 27.20 -6.11 -20.72
C PRO A 426 27.41 -5.27 -19.45
N SER A 427 26.88 -4.05 -19.35
CA SER A 427 26.99 -3.21 -18.17
C SER A 427 26.06 -3.61 -17.03
N ILE A 428 25.16 -4.59 -17.26
CA ILE A 428 24.26 -5.14 -16.24
C ILE A 428 25.05 -6.07 -15.31
N GLU A 429 25.25 -5.65 -14.07
CA GLU A 429 25.99 -6.39 -13.06
C GLU A 429 25.10 -7.27 -12.16
N ARG A 430 23.84 -6.81 -11.92
CA ARG A 430 22.91 -7.53 -11.05
C ARG A 430 21.90 -8.34 -11.86
N PRO A 431 21.53 -9.53 -11.40
CA PRO A 431 20.54 -10.36 -12.11
C PRO A 431 19.14 -9.76 -12.10
N ASN A 432 18.80 -9.04 -11.04
CA ASN A 432 17.46 -8.46 -10.81
C ASN A 432 17.42 -6.98 -11.26
N LYS A 433 16.36 -6.58 -11.97
CA LYS A 433 16.21 -5.23 -12.53
C LYS A 433 16.15 -4.16 -11.44
N ALA A 434 15.41 -4.43 -10.36
CA ALA A 434 15.32 -3.48 -9.24
C ALA A 434 16.66 -3.32 -8.50
N ALA A 435 17.44 -4.40 -8.34
CA ALA A 435 18.78 -4.32 -7.77
C ALA A 435 19.75 -3.55 -8.66
N GLU A 436 19.66 -3.72 -9.97
CA GLU A 436 20.55 -3.05 -10.94
C GLU A 436 20.30 -1.54 -10.99
N ILE A 437 19.06 -1.09 -11.04
CA ILE A 437 18.80 0.36 -11.06
C ILE A 437 19.17 1.01 -9.73
N LEU A 438 18.92 0.34 -8.59
CA LEU A 438 19.37 0.85 -7.30
C LEU A 438 20.90 0.96 -7.24
N ARG A 439 21.66 -0.02 -7.78
CA ARG A 439 23.11 0.04 -7.90
C ARG A 439 23.54 1.29 -8.66
N ARG A 440 22.99 1.53 -9.85
CA ARG A 440 23.34 2.69 -10.69
C ARG A 440 23.00 4.02 -10.02
N VAL A 441 21.89 4.09 -9.31
CA VAL A 441 21.53 5.28 -8.53
C VAL A 441 22.53 5.52 -7.39
N LEU A 442 22.96 4.47 -6.68
CA LEU A 442 23.91 4.59 -5.56
C LEU A 442 25.35 4.84 -6.01
N GLU A 443 25.69 4.69 -7.29
CA GLU A 443 26.96 5.13 -7.87
C GLU A 443 27.01 6.66 -8.08
N ASN A 444 25.87 7.27 -8.39
CA ASN A 444 25.69 8.71 -8.50
C ASN A 444 24.56 9.14 -7.54
N PRO A 445 24.80 9.05 -6.22
CA PRO A 445 23.74 9.15 -5.24
C PRO A 445 23.11 10.55 -5.25
N PRO A 446 21.78 10.65 -5.42
CA PRO A 446 21.06 11.91 -5.28
C PRO A 446 21.05 12.39 -3.82
N GLU A 447 20.65 13.62 -3.55
CA GLU A 447 20.43 14.09 -2.17
C GLU A 447 19.25 13.39 -1.49
N MET A 448 18.27 12.96 -2.28
CA MET A 448 17.07 12.27 -1.80
C MET A 448 16.69 11.14 -2.74
N LEU A 449 16.27 10.02 -2.19
CA LEU A 449 15.70 8.93 -2.98
C LEU A 449 14.44 8.34 -2.33
N GLY A 450 13.51 7.95 -3.18
CA GLY A 450 12.31 7.20 -2.81
C GLY A 450 12.12 6.00 -3.74
N PHE A 451 12.23 4.81 -3.20
CA PHE A 451 12.15 3.57 -3.97
C PHE A 451 11.03 2.66 -3.48
N VAL A 452 10.38 1.99 -4.41
CA VAL A 452 9.56 0.81 -4.14
C VAL A 452 10.38 -0.40 -4.56
N LEU A 453 10.71 -1.27 -3.63
CA LEU A 453 11.53 -2.45 -3.86
C LEU A 453 10.78 -3.72 -3.44
N PRO A 454 11.12 -4.89 -4.00
CA PRO A 454 10.57 -6.15 -3.49
C PRO A 454 11.06 -6.42 -2.07
N ARG A 455 10.27 -7.11 -1.26
CA ARG A 455 10.66 -7.50 0.12
C ARG A 455 12.01 -8.23 0.18
N LEU A 456 12.41 -8.87 -0.91
CA LEU A 456 13.75 -9.45 -1.05
C LEU A 456 14.87 -8.43 -0.73
N PHE A 457 14.64 -7.15 -0.93
CA PHE A 457 15.57 -6.09 -0.54
C PHE A 457 15.95 -6.17 0.94
N THR A 458 15.04 -6.51 1.85
CA THR A 458 15.30 -6.49 3.30
C THR A 458 16.32 -7.55 3.74
N GLN A 459 16.38 -8.71 3.07
CA GLN A 459 17.16 -9.86 3.53
C GLN A 459 17.91 -10.63 2.43
N GLY A 460 17.60 -10.37 1.15
CA GLY A 460 18.21 -11.08 0.05
C GLY A 460 19.72 -10.82 -0.05
N ALA A 461 20.50 -11.87 -0.28
CA ALA A 461 21.95 -11.77 -0.43
C ALA A 461 22.35 -10.89 -1.62
N SER A 462 21.56 -10.91 -2.70
CA SER A 462 21.79 -10.04 -3.87
C SER A 462 21.70 -8.54 -3.58
N TYR A 463 21.02 -8.16 -2.50
CA TYR A 463 20.86 -6.77 -2.09
C TYR A 463 21.79 -6.37 -0.92
N GLN A 464 22.57 -7.26 -0.35
CA GLN A 464 23.38 -6.97 0.84
C GLN A 464 24.29 -5.76 0.62
N GLY A 465 25.15 -5.80 -0.38
CA GLY A 465 26.06 -4.67 -0.66
C GLY A 465 25.34 -3.37 -1.00
N LEU A 466 24.10 -3.43 -1.55
CA LEU A 466 23.30 -2.24 -1.83
C LEU A 466 22.72 -1.65 -0.53
N ARG A 467 22.29 -2.49 0.41
CA ARG A 467 21.87 -2.03 1.75
C ARG A 467 23.02 -1.36 2.50
N GLU A 468 24.18 -2.00 2.51
CA GLU A 468 25.40 -1.44 3.12
C GLU A 468 25.74 -0.09 2.50
N ARG A 469 25.75 -0.02 1.16
CA ARG A 469 26.05 1.21 0.45
C ARG A 469 25.01 2.31 0.72
N LEU A 470 23.72 1.98 0.76
CA LEU A 470 22.67 2.93 1.13
C LEU A 470 22.89 3.48 2.55
N ALA A 471 23.25 2.57 3.47
CA ALA A 471 23.52 2.93 4.85
C ALA A 471 24.71 3.87 5.02
N GLU A 472 25.73 3.71 4.20
CA GLU A 472 26.93 4.57 4.19
C GLU A 472 26.67 5.97 3.62
N LEU A 473 25.75 6.07 2.67
CA LEU A 473 25.53 7.28 1.89
C LEU A 473 24.57 8.28 2.56
N TYR A 474 23.56 7.80 3.28
CA TYR A 474 22.47 8.65 3.76
C TYR A 474 22.40 8.73 5.28
N ALA A 475 22.20 9.96 5.77
CA ALA A 475 22.03 10.24 7.20
C ALA A 475 20.70 9.70 7.72
N GLU A 476 19.62 9.90 6.96
CA GLU A 476 18.27 9.47 7.31
C GLU A 476 17.82 8.37 6.36
N THR A 477 17.37 7.24 6.90
CA THR A 477 16.81 6.14 6.10
C THR A 477 15.57 5.57 6.77
N THR A 478 14.50 5.51 6.00
CA THR A 478 13.21 4.96 6.40
C THR A 478 12.89 3.74 5.56
N LEU A 479 12.52 2.65 6.22
CA LEU A 479 12.05 1.40 5.62
C LEU A 479 10.62 1.13 6.05
N LEU A 480 9.73 0.93 5.08
CA LEU A 480 8.35 0.59 5.36
C LEU A 480 7.97 -0.66 4.56
N VAL A 481 7.78 -1.77 5.25
CA VAL A 481 7.32 -3.01 4.64
C VAL A 481 5.80 -2.99 4.59
N LEU A 482 5.24 -3.17 3.39
CA LEU A 482 3.80 -3.17 3.16
C LEU A 482 3.30 -4.60 2.84
N PRO A 483 2.02 -4.89 3.11
CA PRO A 483 1.42 -6.17 2.74
C PRO A 483 1.26 -6.31 1.21
N ASP A 484 1.06 -7.54 0.74
CA ASP A 484 0.88 -7.87 -0.68
C ASP A 484 -0.34 -7.20 -1.34
N VAL A 485 -1.31 -6.78 -0.53
CA VAL A 485 -2.49 -6.01 -1.00
C VAL A 485 -2.17 -4.57 -1.40
N ALA A 486 -0.97 -4.08 -1.10
CA ALA A 486 -0.55 -2.73 -1.45
C ALA A 486 -0.47 -2.50 -2.97
N PHE A 487 -0.28 -3.56 -3.75
CA PHE A 487 -0.31 -3.54 -5.20
C PHE A 487 -1.32 -4.55 -5.73
N GLN A 488 -2.39 -4.09 -6.35
CA GLN A 488 -3.53 -4.91 -6.78
C GLN A 488 -3.17 -6.14 -7.63
N TYR A 489 -2.07 -6.08 -8.37
CA TYR A 489 -1.68 -7.10 -9.35
C TYR A 489 -0.32 -7.75 -9.05
N SER A 490 0.38 -7.34 -8.01
CA SER A 490 1.63 -7.95 -7.57
C SER A 490 1.37 -9.00 -6.48
N GLN A 491 2.09 -10.11 -6.56
CA GLN A 491 2.10 -11.11 -5.50
C GLN A 491 3.26 -10.90 -4.51
N ALA A 492 4.07 -9.85 -4.73
CA ALA A 492 5.20 -9.52 -3.88
C ALA A 492 4.83 -8.46 -2.86
N GLU A 493 5.23 -8.66 -1.62
CA GLU A 493 5.18 -7.62 -0.59
C GLU A 493 6.21 -6.54 -0.93
N PRO A 494 5.79 -5.28 -1.10
CA PRO A 494 6.73 -4.20 -1.42
C PRO A 494 7.35 -3.61 -0.16
N VAL A 495 8.52 -3.01 -0.33
CA VAL A 495 9.21 -2.21 0.68
C VAL A 495 9.43 -0.81 0.13
N LEU A 496 8.96 0.19 0.86
CA LEU A 496 9.30 1.57 0.57
C LEU A 496 10.64 1.89 1.23
N VAL A 497 11.57 2.38 0.45
CA VAL A 497 12.89 2.85 0.89
C VAL A 497 12.96 4.33 0.64
N ILE A 498 13.05 5.12 1.70
CA ILE A 498 13.11 6.58 1.65
C ILE A 498 14.40 7.01 2.34
N ALA A 499 15.27 7.71 1.64
CA ALA A 499 16.53 8.15 2.21
C ALA A 499 16.87 9.58 1.78
N HIS A 500 17.48 10.32 2.68
CA HIS A 500 17.88 11.69 2.42
C HIS A 500 19.03 12.16 3.34
N GLY A 501 19.65 13.27 2.95
CA GLY A 501 20.78 13.85 3.64
C GLY A 501 22.05 13.01 3.49
N ARG A 502 23.21 13.65 3.48
CA ARG A 502 24.49 12.93 3.39
C ARG A 502 24.88 12.36 4.74
N ALA A 503 25.32 11.11 4.74
CA ALA A 503 25.77 10.46 5.95
C ALA A 503 26.98 11.18 6.54
N ALA A 504 26.89 11.43 7.84
CA ALA A 504 27.97 11.91 8.70
C ALA A 504 28.37 10.77 9.67
N ALA A 505 29.04 11.12 10.76
CA ALA A 505 29.42 10.13 11.77
C ALA A 505 28.22 9.44 12.44
N THR A 506 27.10 10.14 12.52
CA THR A 506 25.83 9.61 13.06
C THR A 506 24.77 9.51 11.97
N VAL A 507 23.97 8.46 12.02
CA VAL A 507 22.90 8.19 11.08
C VAL A 507 21.64 7.77 11.84
N HIS A 508 20.48 8.10 11.30
CA HIS A 508 19.19 7.74 11.88
C HIS A 508 18.48 6.73 10.98
N ARG A 509 17.99 5.67 11.61
CA ARG A 509 17.32 4.59 10.91
C ARG A 509 16.00 4.27 11.59
N ARG A 510 14.94 4.16 10.81
CA ARG A 510 13.66 3.69 11.32
C ARG A 510 13.05 2.71 10.34
N SER A 511 12.34 1.74 10.88
CA SER A 511 11.59 0.78 10.08
C SER A 511 10.19 0.59 10.64
N ALA A 512 9.27 0.18 9.77
CA ALA A 512 7.94 -0.22 10.19
C ALA A 512 7.47 -1.38 9.31
N PHE A 513 6.58 -2.18 9.88
CA PHE A 513 5.86 -3.24 9.19
C PHE A 513 4.38 -2.95 9.29
N VAL A 514 3.72 -2.77 8.16
CA VAL A 514 2.27 -2.58 8.10
C VAL A 514 1.63 -3.92 7.80
N SER A 515 0.82 -4.42 8.72
CA SER A 515 0.06 -5.64 8.51
C SER A 515 -1.08 -5.43 7.52
N LYS A 516 -1.68 -6.51 7.04
CA LYS A 516 -2.83 -6.43 6.14
C LYS A 516 -4.06 -5.80 6.82
N SER A 517 -4.24 -6.04 8.13
CA SER A 517 -5.29 -5.42 8.94
C SER A 517 -5.09 -3.92 9.11
N ASP A 518 -3.84 -3.47 9.26
CA ASP A 518 -3.50 -2.08 9.52
C ASP A 518 -3.35 -1.24 8.25
N TYR A 519 -3.27 -1.89 7.10
CA TYR A 519 -3.04 -1.21 5.82
C TYR A 519 -4.11 -0.17 5.46
N PRO A 520 -5.43 -0.42 5.65
CA PRO A 520 -6.46 0.60 5.43
C PRO A 520 -6.26 1.84 6.32
N GLU A 521 -5.93 1.64 7.60
CA GLU A 521 -5.65 2.72 8.53
C GLU A 521 -4.36 3.47 8.17
N PHE A 522 -3.33 2.76 7.75
CA PHE A 522 -2.11 3.38 7.22
C PHE A 522 -2.39 4.25 5.99
N LEU A 523 -3.19 3.78 5.03
CA LEU A 523 -3.57 4.60 3.86
C LEU A 523 -4.33 5.86 4.28
N ARG A 524 -5.18 5.76 5.30
CA ARG A 524 -5.96 6.86 5.82
C ARG A 524 -5.11 7.89 6.57
N THR A 525 -4.16 7.43 7.39
CA THR A 525 -3.40 8.29 8.32
C THR A 525 -1.98 8.61 7.88
N GLY A 526 -1.38 7.75 7.05
CA GLY A 526 0.06 7.78 6.74
C GLY A 526 0.95 7.48 7.96
N ARG A 527 0.41 6.84 9.00
CA ARG A 527 1.09 6.64 10.30
C ARG A 527 1.27 5.15 10.59
N PRO A 528 2.41 4.55 10.21
CA PRO A 528 2.74 3.23 10.70
C PRO A 528 3.29 3.31 12.12
N THR A 529 3.24 2.21 12.87
CA THR A 529 3.98 2.08 14.12
C THR A 529 5.47 1.92 13.79
N TRP A 530 6.27 2.89 14.19
CA TRP A 530 7.69 2.92 13.93
C TRP A 530 8.48 2.16 14.98
N ASP A 531 9.39 1.33 14.52
CA ASP A 531 10.56 0.93 15.30
C ASP A 531 11.68 1.95 15.00
N ASP A 532 11.82 2.89 15.91
CA ASP A 532 12.83 3.94 15.82
C ASP A 532 14.04 3.55 16.65
N GLN A 533 15.12 3.17 15.98
CA GLN A 533 16.37 2.76 16.64
C GLN A 533 17.21 3.94 17.11
N GLY A 534 16.71 5.16 16.94
CA GLY A 534 17.42 6.38 17.32
C GLY A 534 18.63 6.68 16.44
N GLN A 535 19.54 7.55 16.92
CA GLN A 535 20.80 7.85 16.25
C GLN A 535 21.86 6.80 16.64
N ALA A 536 22.47 6.20 15.63
CA ALA A 536 23.58 5.27 15.79
C ALA A 536 24.84 5.78 15.11
N HIS A 537 26.02 5.44 15.65
CA HIS A 537 27.27 5.71 14.96
C HIS A 537 27.39 4.82 13.72
N LEU A 538 27.89 5.37 12.61
CA LEU A 538 27.97 4.63 11.33
C LEU A 538 28.76 3.31 11.46
N SER A 539 29.78 3.28 12.32
CA SER A 539 30.56 2.06 12.62
C SER A 539 29.79 0.95 13.33
N ASP A 540 28.66 1.29 13.96
CA ASP A 540 27.91 0.36 14.81
C ASP A 540 26.70 -0.23 14.07
N LEU A 541 26.52 0.11 12.80
CA LEU A 541 25.46 -0.36 11.94
C LEU A 541 25.60 -1.89 11.71
N ARG A 542 24.74 -2.63 12.36
CA ARG A 542 24.64 -4.09 12.18
C ARG A 542 23.67 -4.46 11.06
N PRO A 543 23.84 -5.62 10.41
CA PRO A 543 22.89 -6.15 9.43
C PRO A 543 21.44 -6.27 9.93
N GLN A 544 21.24 -6.30 11.24
CA GLN A 544 19.94 -6.37 11.92
C GLN A 544 19.01 -5.18 11.63
N LEU A 545 19.52 -4.05 11.16
CA LEU A 545 18.74 -2.86 10.79
C LEU A 545 17.64 -3.09 9.74
N TRP A 546 17.72 -4.20 9.03
CA TRP A 546 16.82 -4.53 7.94
C TRP A 546 15.90 -5.71 8.26
N THR A 547 15.91 -6.16 9.50
CA THR A 547 15.08 -7.25 10.02
C THR A 547 13.86 -6.66 10.70
N PRO A 548 12.65 -7.21 10.47
CA PRO A 548 11.47 -6.75 11.20
C PRO A 548 11.69 -6.79 12.72
N PRO A 549 11.24 -5.79 13.49
CA PRO A 549 11.50 -5.69 14.92
C PRO A 549 11.14 -6.94 15.70
N LEU A 550 9.92 -7.45 15.49
CA LEU A 550 9.46 -8.67 16.12
C LEU A 550 10.38 -9.88 15.85
N LEU A 551 10.92 -9.99 14.62
CA LEU A 551 11.86 -11.06 14.31
C LEU A 551 13.19 -10.85 15.02
N SER A 552 13.69 -9.63 15.10
CA SER A 552 14.92 -9.30 15.83
C SER A 552 14.80 -9.66 17.30
N GLN A 553 13.73 -9.23 17.96
CA GLN A 553 13.43 -9.54 19.36
C GLN A 553 13.27 -11.05 19.58
N LEU A 554 12.54 -11.74 18.69
CA LEU A 554 12.36 -13.19 18.78
C LEU A 554 13.69 -13.95 18.64
N LEU A 555 14.53 -13.55 17.69
CA LEU A 555 15.84 -14.17 17.49
C LEU A 555 16.80 -13.89 18.66
N GLU A 556 16.74 -12.70 19.25
CA GLU A 556 17.49 -12.33 20.44
C GLU A 556 17.02 -13.13 21.68
N ALA A 557 15.73 -13.17 21.93
CA ALA A 557 15.15 -13.95 23.04
C ALA A 557 15.48 -15.44 22.94
N THR A 558 15.59 -15.97 21.71
CA THR A 558 15.85 -17.41 21.45
C THR A 558 17.30 -17.72 21.03
N GLN A 559 18.23 -16.76 21.15
CA GLN A 559 19.64 -16.95 20.70
C GLN A 559 20.38 -18.09 21.42
N HIS A 560 19.98 -18.41 22.64
CA HIS A 560 20.53 -19.47 23.46
C HIS A 560 20.03 -20.87 23.08
N LEU A 561 18.96 -20.95 22.25
CA LEU A 561 18.37 -22.22 21.82
C LEU A 561 19.05 -22.73 20.55
N ARG A 562 19.04 -24.04 20.37
CA ARG A 562 19.53 -24.69 19.14
C ARG A 562 18.61 -24.32 17.97
N ARG A 563 19.16 -24.37 16.76
CA ARG A 563 18.43 -24.22 15.52
C ARG A 563 17.98 -25.58 14.98
N LEU A 564 16.92 -25.56 14.17
CA LEU A 564 16.32 -26.75 13.62
C LEU A 564 17.32 -27.57 12.75
N ASP A 565 18.18 -26.89 11.98
CA ASP A 565 19.22 -27.53 11.16
C ASP A 565 20.37 -28.17 11.99
N GLU A 566 20.44 -27.88 13.29
CA GLU A 566 21.37 -28.56 14.21
C GLU A 566 20.81 -29.87 14.77
N VAL A 567 19.49 -30.08 14.64
CA VAL A 567 18.79 -31.26 15.22
C VAL A 567 18.01 -32.06 14.20
N ALA A 568 17.89 -31.57 12.97
CA ALA A 568 17.19 -32.24 11.87
C ALA A 568 17.83 -31.94 10.52
N GLU A 569 17.86 -32.95 9.65
CA GLU A 569 18.20 -32.78 8.23
C GLU A 569 16.98 -32.36 7.42
N ILE A 570 17.14 -31.31 6.60
CA ILE A 570 16.05 -30.76 5.81
C ILE A 570 16.40 -30.88 4.34
N HIS A 571 15.57 -31.57 3.58
CA HIS A 571 15.76 -31.70 2.13
C HIS A 571 14.47 -31.47 1.36
N ARG A 572 14.59 -30.85 0.17
CA ARG A 572 13.48 -30.71 -0.76
C ARG A 572 13.16 -32.05 -1.42
N GLY A 573 11.91 -32.30 -1.72
CA GLY A 573 11.45 -33.53 -2.33
C GLY A 573 11.87 -33.67 -3.79
N VAL A 574 11.47 -34.79 -4.42
CA VAL A 574 11.89 -35.19 -5.77
C VAL A 574 11.40 -34.21 -6.83
N GLU A 575 12.26 -33.88 -7.77
CA GLU A 575 12.00 -33.06 -8.93
C GLU A 575 12.16 -33.87 -10.22
N TYR A 576 11.12 -33.86 -11.05
CA TYR A 576 11.09 -34.54 -12.32
C TYR A 576 11.63 -33.66 -13.46
N GLN A 577 12.22 -34.26 -14.48
CA GLN A 577 12.65 -33.58 -15.71
C GLN A 577 11.45 -33.09 -16.54
N GLU A 578 10.33 -33.81 -16.48
CA GLU A 578 9.08 -33.49 -17.13
C GLU A 578 7.95 -33.23 -16.09
N PRO A 579 6.82 -32.71 -16.52
CA PRO A 579 5.69 -32.44 -15.61
C PRO A 579 5.29 -33.69 -14.82
N ILE A 580 5.26 -33.59 -13.49
CA ILE A 580 4.98 -34.68 -12.55
C ILE A 580 3.71 -35.47 -12.88
N ALA A 581 2.71 -34.83 -13.50
CA ALA A 581 1.45 -35.45 -13.88
C ALA A 581 1.63 -36.71 -14.76
N LYS A 582 2.74 -36.83 -15.48
CA LYS A 582 3.08 -38.02 -16.30
C LYS A 582 3.47 -39.22 -15.45
N PHE A 583 3.88 -39.02 -14.22
CA PHE A 583 4.54 -39.99 -13.35
C PHE A 583 3.76 -40.25 -12.04
N VAL A 584 2.47 -39.93 -12.02
CA VAL A 584 1.57 -40.10 -10.86
C VAL A 584 0.46 -41.08 -11.19
N SER A 585 0.07 -41.85 -10.20
CA SER A 585 -1.11 -42.70 -10.24
C SER A 585 -1.86 -42.63 -8.92
N ASP A 586 -3.19 -42.64 -8.98
CA ASP A 586 -4.05 -42.71 -7.79
C ASP A 586 -4.14 -44.13 -7.22
N GLU A 587 -3.75 -45.14 -8.02
CA GLU A 587 -3.76 -46.55 -7.63
C GLU A 587 -2.34 -47.11 -7.63
N PRO A 588 -2.06 -48.16 -6.79
CA PRO A 588 -0.76 -48.84 -6.77
C PRO A 588 -0.44 -49.48 -8.13
N LYS A 589 0.73 -49.18 -8.66
CA LYS A 589 1.25 -49.73 -9.90
C LYS A 589 2.66 -50.27 -9.71
N LYS A 590 3.07 -51.29 -10.50
CA LYS A 590 4.45 -51.81 -10.47
C LYS A 590 5.46 -50.70 -10.80
N GLY A 591 6.46 -50.50 -9.94
CA GLY A 591 7.49 -49.48 -10.08
C GLY A 591 7.06 -48.10 -9.55
N TYR A 592 5.91 -47.99 -8.88
CA TYR A 592 5.46 -46.78 -8.19
C TYR A 592 5.53 -46.99 -6.67
N VAL A 593 5.89 -45.93 -5.95
CA VAL A 593 5.97 -45.91 -4.49
C VAL A 593 4.95 -44.93 -3.92
N PRO A 594 4.42 -45.15 -2.68
CA PRO A 594 3.53 -44.21 -2.04
C PRO A 594 4.21 -42.83 -1.86
N GLY A 595 3.46 -41.75 -2.09
CA GLY A 595 4.04 -40.44 -1.98
C GLY A 595 3.04 -39.30 -2.00
N LEU A 596 3.51 -38.04 -1.97
CA LEU A 596 2.76 -36.82 -2.00
C LEU A 596 3.12 -35.98 -3.23
N LYS A 597 2.11 -35.58 -4.02
CA LYS A 597 2.31 -34.80 -5.24
C LYS A 597 2.24 -33.29 -5.00
N GLU A 598 1.17 -32.83 -4.40
CA GLU A 598 0.87 -31.42 -4.17
C GLU A 598 0.42 -31.18 -2.73
N VAL A 599 0.70 -30.01 -2.20
CA VAL A 599 0.41 -29.65 -0.80
C VAL A 599 -1.09 -29.53 -0.58
N ARG A 600 -1.78 -28.86 -1.51
CA ARG A 600 -3.24 -28.68 -1.45
C ARG A 600 -3.92 -30.05 -1.44
N ASP A 601 -4.82 -30.29 -0.55
CA ASP A 601 -5.56 -31.55 -0.34
C ASP A 601 -4.70 -32.75 0.14
N SER A 602 -3.40 -32.57 0.37
CA SER A 602 -2.50 -33.63 0.83
C SER A 602 -1.84 -33.40 2.18
N LEU A 603 -1.84 -32.15 2.67
CA LEU A 603 -1.18 -31.79 3.93
C LEU A 603 -2.05 -30.83 4.74
N GLU A 604 -2.40 -31.26 5.94
CA GLU A 604 -3.00 -30.45 7.01
C GLU A 604 -2.05 -30.44 8.23
N PRO A 605 -2.26 -29.54 9.20
CA PRO A 605 -1.54 -29.62 10.46
C PRO A 605 -1.59 -31.03 11.06
N TYR A 606 -0.43 -31.64 11.22
CA TYR A 606 -0.22 -32.98 11.77
C TYR A 606 -0.75 -34.17 10.97
N LEU A 607 -1.32 -33.94 9.76
CA LEU A 607 -1.91 -35.02 8.97
C LEU A 607 -1.50 -34.97 7.48
N THR A 608 -1.12 -36.10 6.96
CA THR A 608 -1.04 -36.31 5.52
C THR A 608 -2.35 -36.95 5.01
N LEU A 609 -2.84 -36.43 3.89
CA LEU A 609 -4.12 -36.85 3.28
C LEU A 609 -3.85 -37.36 1.86
N LYS A 610 -4.68 -38.28 1.39
CA LYS A 610 -4.74 -38.73 -0.01
C LYS A 610 -3.37 -38.98 -0.63
N PRO A 611 -2.58 -39.96 -0.13
CA PRO A 611 -1.34 -40.34 -0.78
C PRO A 611 -1.62 -40.81 -2.21
N VAL A 612 -0.72 -40.49 -3.10
CA VAL A 612 -0.65 -40.96 -4.49
C VAL A 612 0.51 -41.89 -4.66
N TYR A 613 0.65 -42.46 -5.86
CA TYR A 613 1.79 -43.32 -6.19
C TYR A 613 2.67 -42.61 -7.22
N LEU A 614 3.98 -42.51 -6.91
CA LEU A 614 4.97 -41.79 -7.69
C LEU A 614 5.93 -42.79 -8.34
N ARG A 615 6.19 -42.62 -9.64
CA ARG A 615 7.21 -43.42 -10.34
C ARG A 615 8.58 -42.83 -10.07
N ILE A 616 9.44 -43.61 -9.43
CA ILE A 616 10.80 -43.20 -9.05
C ILE A 616 11.83 -43.99 -9.88
N GLU A 617 12.48 -43.27 -10.80
CA GLU A 617 13.57 -43.81 -11.62
C GLU A 617 14.61 -42.70 -11.87
N ASP A 618 15.89 -42.95 -11.70
CA ASP A 618 16.99 -41.97 -11.80
C ASP A 618 16.90 -41.13 -13.08
N LYS A 619 16.63 -41.76 -14.22
CA LYS A 619 16.52 -41.09 -15.53
C LYS A 619 15.35 -40.07 -15.64
N LEU A 620 14.40 -40.09 -14.69
CA LEU A 620 13.26 -39.17 -14.67
C LEU A 620 13.52 -37.97 -13.76
N MET A 621 14.56 -38.02 -12.94
CA MET A 621 14.84 -37.05 -11.89
C MET A 621 15.84 -35.99 -12.34
N ARG A 622 15.60 -34.75 -11.83
CA ARG A 622 16.56 -33.64 -12.00
C ARG A 622 17.62 -33.60 -10.92
N SER A 623 17.38 -34.25 -9.79
CA SER A 623 18.27 -34.24 -8.62
C SER A 623 18.26 -35.58 -7.92
N ASN A 624 19.26 -35.84 -7.06
CA ASN A 624 19.39 -37.08 -6.29
C ASN A 624 18.42 -37.11 -5.07
N ALA A 625 17.41 -36.27 -4.99
CA ALA A 625 16.46 -36.27 -3.89
C ALA A 625 15.70 -37.61 -3.74
N HIS A 626 15.67 -38.45 -4.77
CA HIS A 626 15.04 -39.77 -4.73
C HIS A 626 15.85 -40.79 -3.92
N GLU A 627 17.15 -40.57 -3.72
CA GLU A 627 18.06 -41.40 -2.92
C GLU A 627 17.93 -41.10 -1.41
N LEU A 628 17.25 -40.04 -1.01
CA LEU A 628 17.04 -39.69 0.39
C LEU A 628 16.33 -40.84 1.14
N PRO A 629 16.51 -40.95 2.46
CA PRO A 629 15.95 -42.06 3.24
C PRO A 629 14.46 -41.87 3.53
N TRP A 630 13.64 -41.81 2.47
CA TRP A 630 12.19 -41.57 2.57
C TRP A 630 11.47 -42.60 3.43
N HIS A 631 11.99 -43.80 3.55
CA HIS A 631 11.43 -44.88 4.36
C HIS A 631 11.60 -44.63 5.88
N LEU A 632 12.49 -43.74 6.29
CA LEU A 632 12.66 -43.40 7.70
C LEU A 632 11.59 -42.46 8.22
N PRO A 633 11.28 -42.51 9.53
CA PRO A 633 10.36 -41.54 10.15
C PRO A 633 10.86 -40.13 9.98
N LYS A 634 9.94 -39.22 9.57
CA LYS A 634 10.23 -37.81 9.28
C LYS A 634 9.02 -36.97 9.50
N ALA A 635 9.20 -35.65 9.56
CA ALA A 635 8.12 -34.70 9.34
C ALA A 635 8.12 -34.27 7.85
N THR A 636 6.94 -34.26 7.23
CA THR A 636 6.73 -33.70 5.88
C THR A 636 6.15 -32.31 6.00
N ALA A 637 6.80 -31.32 5.38
CA ALA A 637 6.34 -29.92 5.42
C ALA A 637 6.21 -29.35 4.01
N ASN A 638 5.39 -28.30 3.81
CA ASN A 638 5.30 -27.63 2.52
C ASN A 638 6.58 -26.85 2.19
N ALA A 639 7.03 -26.97 0.95
CA ALA A 639 8.18 -26.21 0.43
C ALA A 639 7.83 -24.85 -0.18
N ALA A 640 6.55 -24.54 -0.35
CA ALA A 640 6.06 -23.24 -0.79
C ALA A 640 5.00 -22.74 0.18
N ARG A 641 4.88 -21.43 0.37
CA ARG A 641 3.88 -20.83 1.28
C ARG A 641 2.47 -21.32 0.96
N LEU A 642 1.72 -21.66 1.98
CA LEU A 642 0.33 -22.13 1.86
C LEU A 642 -0.63 -20.97 1.68
N THR A 643 -0.42 -19.92 2.43
CA THR A 643 -1.27 -18.72 2.46
C THR A 643 -0.43 -17.47 2.23
N ARG A 644 -1.07 -16.38 1.92
CA ARG A 644 -0.41 -15.06 1.88
C ARG A 644 -0.31 -14.43 3.28
N GLY A 645 -1.01 -15.01 4.26
CA GLY A 645 -0.99 -14.59 5.64
C GLY A 645 0.22 -15.13 6.42
N PRO A 646 0.20 -15.01 7.77
CA PRO A 646 1.30 -15.42 8.63
C PRO A 646 1.52 -16.94 8.68
N TRP A 647 0.54 -17.74 8.27
CA TRP A 647 0.66 -19.21 8.20
C TRP A 647 1.44 -19.63 6.95
N ALA A 648 2.75 -19.63 7.04
CA ALA A 648 3.65 -19.92 5.91
C ALA A 648 3.93 -21.41 5.73
N ILE A 649 3.98 -22.17 6.84
CA ILE A 649 4.36 -23.59 6.86
C ILE A 649 3.37 -24.41 7.68
N THR A 650 3.12 -25.63 7.19
CA THR A 650 2.48 -26.70 7.96
C THR A 650 3.27 -27.97 7.79
N ALA A 651 3.11 -28.92 8.70
CA ALA A 651 3.81 -30.19 8.66
C ALA A 651 2.99 -31.31 9.28
N ALA A 652 3.33 -32.55 8.87
CA ALA A 652 2.77 -33.75 9.45
C ALA A 652 3.84 -34.80 9.73
N PRO A 653 3.76 -35.56 10.83
CA PRO A 653 4.61 -36.72 11.07
C PRO A 653 4.30 -37.81 10.02
N ASP A 654 5.36 -38.43 9.47
CA ASP A 654 5.25 -39.54 8.54
C ASP A 654 6.11 -40.72 8.99
N THR A 655 5.46 -41.82 9.29
CA THR A 655 6.07 -43.13 9.59
C THR A 655 5.82 -44.17 8.48
N SER A 656 5.06 -43.77 7.43
CA SER A 656 4.67 -44.65 6.35
C SER A 656 5.63 -44.67 5.16
N GLY A 657 6.67 -43.82 5.19
CA GLY A 657 7.71 -43.79 4.17
C GLY A 657 7.30 -43.09 2.87
N LEU A 658 6.46 -42.05 2.93
CA LEU A 658 6.00 -41.31 1.76
C LEU A 658 7.13 -40.57 1.08
N VAL A 659 7.27 -40.75 -0.24
CA VAL A 659 8.15 -39.97 -1.09
C VAL A 659 7.45 -38.67 -1.48
N CYS A 660 8.07 -37.53 -1.25
CA CYS A 660 7.44 -36.24 -1.50
C CYS A 660 8.00 -35.60 -2.78
N SER A 661 7.12 -34.93 -3.55
CA SER A 661 7.57 -34.10 -4.68
C SER A 661 8.31 -32.84 -4.19
N GLN A 662 8.91 -32.11 -5.13
CA GLN A 662 9.58 -30.82 -4.86
C GLN A 662 8.71 -29.76 -4.18
N ARG A 663 7.39 -30.01 -4.02
CA ARG A 663 6.46 -29.13 -3.29
C ARG A 663 6.57 -29.28 -1.78
N PHE A 664 7.33 -30.26 -1.31
CA PHE A 664 7.51 -30.57 0.09
C PHE A 664 8.99 -30.54 0.48
N HIS A 665 9.20 -30.35 1.78
CA HIS A 665 10.43 -30.69 2.49
C HIS A 665 10.20 -31.98 3.28
N GLY A 666 11.16 -32.91 3.23
CA GLY A 666 11.36 -33.96 4.22
C GLY A 666 12.27 -33.41 5.32
N VAL A 667 11.88 -33.59 6.57
CA VAL A 667 12.64 -33.16 7.76
C VAL A 667 12.87 -34.35 8.66
N TRP A 668 14.11 -34.86 8.69
CA TRP A 668 14.52 -36.06 9.44
C TRP A 668 15.24 -35.68 10.71
N PRO A 669 14.82 -36.20 11.90
CA PRO A 669 15.54 -35.94 13.12
C PRO A 669 16.94 -36.60 13.10
N ILE A 670 17.96 -35.85 13.54
CA ILE A 670 19.35 -36.35 13.65
C ILE A 670 19.55 -37.14 14.93
N ARG A 671 18.77 -36.88 15.98
CA ARG A 671 18.80 -37.49 17.31
C ARG A 671 17.39 -37.90 17.71
N ASP A 672 17.25 -38.42 18.95
CA ASP A 672 15.97 -38.87 19.53
C ASP A 672 14.93 -37.75 19.72
N LEU A 673 14.67 -36.98 18.65
CA LEU A 673 13.61 -35.98 18.61
C LEU A 673 12.37 -36.62 17.99
N PRO A 674 11.23 -36.71 18.73
CA PRO A 674 10.00 -37.25 18.17
C PRO A 674 9.53 -36.47 16.95
N ILE A 675 9.11 -37.15 15.91
CA ILE A 675 8.63 -36.51 14.67
C ILE A 675 7.36 -35.71 14.90
N GLU A 676 6.55 -36.05 15.90
CA GLU A 676 5.37 -35.29 16.33
C GLU A 676 5.80 -33.93 16.90
N LEU A 677 6.85 -33.87 17.75
CA LEU A 677 7.38 -32.62 18.26
C LEU A 677 8.01 -31.80 17.13
N LEU A 678 8.74 -32.46 16.21
CA LEU A 678 9.30 -31.79 15.05
C LEU A 678 8.22 -31.13 14.17
N ALA A 679 7.11 -31.84 13.95
CA ALA A 679 5.96 -31.26 13.26
C ALA A 679 5.32 -30.09 14.06
N ALA A 680 5.26 -30.18 15.40
CA ALA A 680 4.71 -29.14 16.25
C ALA A 680 5.54 -27.84 16.23
N ILE A 681 6.87 -27.95 16.19
CA ILE A 681 7.79 -26.81 16.03
C ILE A 681 7.55 -26.11 14.68
N LEU A 682 7.38 -26.85 13.61
CA LEU A 682 7.14 -26.31 12.27
C LEU A 682 5.76 -25.66 12.14
N VAL A 683 4.72 -26.32 12.67
CA VAL A 683 3.31 -25.87 12.58
C VAL A 683 3.00 -24.72 13.54
N GLY A 684 3.75 -24.60 14.62
CA GLY A 684 3.51 -23.65 15.70
C GLY A 684 3.76 -22.18 15.32
N PRO A 685 3.32 -21.24 16.18
CA PRO A 685 3.38 -19.81 15.88
C PRO A 685 4.81 -19.27 15.76
N VAL A 686 5.79 -19.77 16.54
CA VAL A 686 7.19 -19.34 16.44
C VAL A 686 7.79 -19.75 15.08
N GLY A 687 7.60 -21.00 14.66
CA GLY A 687 8.08 -21.48 13.36
C GLY A 687 7.49 -20.67 12.20
N ASN A 688 6.19 -20.46 12.25
CA ASN A 688 5.48 -19.64 11.23
C ASN A 688 5.89 -18.17 11.26
N THR A 689 6.15 -17.59 12.44
CA THR A 689 6.63 -16.21 12.55
C THR A 689 8.05 -16.06 11.99
N VAL A 690 8.98 -16.96 12.35
CA VAL A 690 10.34 -16.94 11.81
C VAL A 690 10.33 -17.07 10.29
N ILE A 691 9.59 -18.02 9.75
CA ILE A 691 9.47 -18.20 8.31
C ILE A 691 8.77 -17.00 7.68
N GLY A 692 7.59 -16.64 8.15
CA GLY A 692 6.76 -15.59 7.57
C GLY A 692 7.41 -14.22 7.55
N LEU A 693 8.27 -13.90 8.53
CA LEU A 693 9.01 -12.64 8.58
C LEU A 693 10.33 -12.66 7.78
N GLN A 694 10.91 -13.83 7.52
CA GLN A 694 12.14 -13.97 6.73
C GLN A 694 11.91 -14.30 5.24
N ILE A 695 10.79 -14.90 4.90
CA ILE A 695 10.54 -15.29 3.50
C ILE A 695 10.31 -14.05 2.64
N THR A 696 11.09 -13.98 1.58
CA THR A 696 11.06 -12.96 0.54
C THR A 696 10.61 -13.51 -0.83
N SER A 697 10.31 -14.81 -0.89
CA SER A 697 9.92 -15.55 -2.10
C SER A 697 8.71 -16.45 -1.83
N ARG A 698 8.22 -17.12 -2.87
CA ARG A 698 7.15 -18.13 -2.73
C ARG A 698 7.56 -19.37 -1.95
N ASP A 699 8.84 -19.70 -1.95
CA ASP A 699 9.36 -20.96 -1.40
C ASP A 699 9.88 -20.78 0.04
N ASN A 700 9.53 -21.72 0.89
CA ASN A 700 10.09 -21.90 2.22
C ASN A 700 11.53 -22.43 2.09
N GLN A 701 12.50 -21.55 1.97
CA GLN A 701 13.88 -21.91 1.73
C GLN A 701 14.45 -22.74 2.89
N LYS A 702 15.21 -23.81 2.57
CA LYS A 702 15.86 -24.70 3.54
C LYS A 702 16.59 -23.94 4.67
N ARG A 703 17.34 -22.89 4.31
CA ARG A 703 18.08 -22.05 5.27
C ARG A 703 17.15 -21.36 6.27
N ILE A 704 15.99 -20.90 5.83
CA ILE A 704 15.03 -20.20 6.70
C ILE A 704 14.31 -21.19 7.61
N VAL A 705 13.90 -22.33 7.06
CA VAL A 705 13.29 -23.41 7.86
C VAL A 705 14.30 -23.93 8.90
N GLY A 706 15.58 -24.09 8.52
CA GLY A 706 16.65 -24.51 9.42
C GLY A 706 16.94 -23.50 10.56
N ALA A 707 16.65 -22.22 10.33
CA ALA A 707 16.88 -21.18 11.34
C ALA A 707 15.81 -21.11 12.45
N ILE A 708 14.75 -21.93 12.39
CA ILE A 708 13.72 -21.99 13.44
C ILE A 708 14.37 -22.43 14.76
N PRO A 709 14.19 -21.68 15.86
CA PRO A 709 14.68 -22.10 17.18
C PRO A 709 13.92 -23.35 17.67
N VAL A 710 14.62 -24.24 18.36
CA VAL A 710 14.06 -25.47 18.94
C VAL A 710 13.79 -25.23 20.43
N PRO A 711 12.56 -25.40 20.92
CA PRO A 711 12.25 -25.13 22.32
C PRO A 711 13.01 -26.05 23.29
N SER A 712 13.33 -25.54 24.47
CA SER A 712 13.93 -26.32 25.54
C SER A 712 12.82 -26.99 26.35
N LEU A 713 12.69 -28.32 26.22
CA LEU A 713 11.62 -29.11 26.82
C LEU A 713 12.23 -30.27 27.66
N THR A 714 11.59 -30.58 28.78
CA THR A 714 11.84 -31.79 29.54
C THR A 714 11.28 -33.02 28.80
N SER A 715 11.71 -34.24 29.19
CA SER A 715 11.16 -35.47 28.61
C SER A 715 9.64 -35.58 28.84
N ALA A 716 9.16 -35.21 30.01
CA ALA A 716 7.72 -35.23 30.33
C ALA A 716 6.91 -34.23 29.48
N GLU A 717 7.41 -33.03 29.21
CA GLU A 717 6.77 -32.05 28.32
C GLU A 717 6.79 -32.53 26.89
N THR A 718 7.87 -33.13 26.44
CA THR A 718 7.99 -33.74 25.12
C THR A 718 6.94 -34.84 24.92
N GLU A 719 6.84 -35.78 25.88
CA GLU A 719 5.82 -36.84 25.87
C GLU A 719 4.40 -36.31 25.85
N SER A 720 4.13 -35.25 26.61
CA SER A 720 2.85 -34.56 26.65
C SER A 720 2.49 -33.98 25.27
N ILE A 721 3.42 -33.28 24.59
CA ILE A 721 3.21 -32.73 23.25
C ILE A 721 2.96 -33.86 22.24
N VAL A 722 3.72 -34.93 22.29
CA VAL A 722 3.52 -36.11 21.43
C VAL A 722 2.13 -36.70 21.63
N ALA A 723 1.67 -36.83 22.88
CA ALA A 723 0.33 -37.33 23.20
C ALA A 723 -0.77 -36.42 22.64
N LEU A 724 -0.65 -35.10 22.81
CA LEU A 724 -1.59 -34.11 22.26
C LEU A 724 -1.66 -34.17 20.72
N VAL A 725 -0.52 -34.27 20.03
CA VAL A 725 -0.48 -34.39 18.57
C VAL A 725 -1.18 -35.68 18.12
N ARG A 726 -0.92 -36.80 18.77
CA ARG A 726 -1.59 -38.09 18.47
C ARG A 726 -3.08 -38.04 18.75
N GLU A 727 -3.50 -37.39 19.81
CA GLU A 727 -4.91 -37.17 20.13
C GLU A 727 -5.60 -36.31 19.06
N TYR A 728 -4.95 -35.22 18.65
CA TYR A 728 -5.43 -34.41 17.52
C TYR A 728 -5.60 -35.23 16.25
N GLN A 729 -4.62 -36.03 15.88
CA GLN A 729 -4.68 -36.89 14.70
C GLN A 729 -5.88 -37.87 14.79
N ALA A 730 -6.05 -38.50 15.93
CA ALA A 730 -7.17 -39.43 16.16
C ALA A 730 -8.54 -38.73 16.06
N ASN A 731 -8.69 -37.55 16.68
CA ASN A 731 -9.94 -36.79 16.62
C ASN A 731 -10.21 -36.30 15.19
N ARG A 732 -9.20 -35.84 14.48
CA ARG A 732 -9.32 -35.37 13.08
C ARG A 732 -9.69 -36.51 12.14
N GLN A 733 -9.13 -37.69 12.31
CA GLN A 733 -9.50 -38.91 11.53
C GLN A 733 -10.93 -39.36 11.81
N ARG A 734 -11.39 -39.29 13.08
CA ARG A 734 -12.79 -39.55 13.43
C ARG A 734 -13.74 -38.55 12.76
N TRP A 735 -13.37 -37.28 12.79
CA TRP A 735 -14.14 -36.21 12.11
C TRP A 735 -14.25 -36.45 10.61
N MET A 736 -13.18 -36.83 9.91
CA MET A 736 -13.22 -37.16 8.49
C MET A 736 -14.17 -38.34 8.16
N LYS A 737 -14.30 -39.31 9.07
CA LYS A 737 -15.15 -40.48 8.88
C LYS A 737 -16.63 -40.24 9.21
N ASN A 738 -16.98 -39.18 9.93
CA ASN A 738 -18.29 -38.98 10.51
C ASN A 738 -18.82 -37.55 10.33
N ALA A 739 -19.50 -37.27 9.23
CA ALA A 739 -20.01 -35.93 8.88
C ALA A 739 -21.12 -35.39 9.83
N ARG A 740 -21.72 -36.22 10.69
CA ARG A 740 -22.83 -35.82 11.56
C ARG A 740 -22.43 -35.15 12.87
N THR A 741 -21.16 -35.15 13.27
CA THR A 741 -20.67 -34.65 14.57
C THR A 741 -19.71 -33.44 14.43
N THR A 742 -19.94 -32.63 13.41
CA THR A 742 -18.95 -31.61 12.95
C THR A 742 -18.58 -30.60 14.02
N ASN A 743 -19.55 -30.01 14.74
CA ASN A 743 -19.24 -28.92 15.69
C ASN A 743 -18.43 -29.37 16.94
N ALA A 744 -18.81 -30.49 17.56
CA ALA A 744 -18.12 -31.00 18.74
C ALA A 744 -16.70 -31.44 18.38
N MET A 745 -16.50 -32.09 17.25
CA MET A 745 -15.19 -32.52 16.77
C MET A 745 -14.32 -31.32 16.35
N GLN A 746 -14.91 -30.32 15.72
CA GLN A 746 -14.22 -29.07 15.39
C GLN A 746 -13.72 -28.36 16.64
N GLN A 747 -14.56 -28.21 17.68
CA GLN A 747 -14.19 -27.62 18.96
C GLN A 747 -13.09 -28.42 19.68
N ALA A 748 -13.18 -29.75 19.67
CA ALA A 748 -12.14 -30.62 20.25
C ALA A 748 -10.80 -30.45 19.49
N CYS A 749 -10.83 -30.46 18.16
CA CYS A 749 -9.61 -30.23 17.37
C CYS A 749 -9.04 -28.81 17.58
N HIS A 750 -9.90 -27.80 17.64
CA HIS A 750 -9.47 -26.42 17.91
C HIS A 750 -8.78 -26.31 19.28
N ARG A 751 -9.38 -26.86 20.33
CA ARG A 751 -8.79 -26.87 21.66
C ARG A 751 -7.41 -27.53 21.67
N LEU A 752 -7.30 -28.71 21.03
CA LEU A 752 -6.03 -29.45 20.97
C LEU A 752 -4.94 -28.66 20.19
N LEU A 753 -5.31 -27.95 19.12
CA LEU A 753 -4.34 -27.08 18.43
C LEU A 753 -3.79 -25.98 19.35
N LEU A 754 -4.66 -25.32 20.12
CA LEU A 754 -4.24 -24.30 21.09
C LEU A 754 -3.38 -24.90 22.22
N GLU A 755 -3.73 -26.08 22.74
CA GLU A 755 -2.98 -26.79 23.78
C GLU A 755 -1.59 -27.23 23.28
N ILE A 756 -1.47 -27.72 22.03
CA ILE A 756 -0.19 -28.05 21.40
C ILE A 756 0.68 -26.79 21.27
N ASP A 757 0.12 -25.72 20.69
CA ASP A 757 0.86 -24.48 20.52
C ASP A 757 1.33 -23.90 21.86
N ALA A 758 0.46 -23.90 22.88
CA ALA A 758 0.79 -23.44 24.23
C ALA A 758 1.90 -24.26 24.90
N ALA A 759 1.86 -25.59 24.70
CA ALA A 759 2.88 -26.47 25.24
C ALA A 759 4.25 -26.26 24.58
N VAL A 760 4.27 -26.06 23.26
CA VAL A 760 5.51 -25.77 22.50
C VAL A 760 6.03 -24.37 22.84
N LEU A 761 5.16 -23.35 22.94
CA LEU A 761 5.53 -21.98 23.31
C LEU A 761 6.20 -21.91 24.69
N ALA A 762 5.70 -22.67 25.66
CA ALA A 762 6.29 -22.70 27.00
C ALA A 762 7.80 -23.09 27.01
N GLY A 763 8.23 -23.92 26.06
CA GLY A 763 9.63 -24.29 25.92
C GLY A 763 10.55 -23.23 25.30
N TYR A 764 10.00 -22.13 24.76
CA TYR A 764 10.79 -20.99 24.30
C TYR A 764 11.07 -19.97 25.39
N ASP A 765 10.30 -19.99 26.48
CA ASP A 765 10.40 -19.05 27.62
C ASP A 765 10.46 -17.58 27.18
N LEU A 766 9.54 -17.22 26.28
CA LEU A 766 9.47 -15.86 25.74
C LEU A 766 8.93 -14.89 26.80
N PRO A 767 9.41 -13.64 26.82
CA PRO A 767 8.76 -12.59 27.59
C PRO A 767 7.27 -12.49 27.20
N PRO A 768 6.33 -12.31 28.17
CA PRO A 768 4.90 -12.36 27.91
C PRO A 768 4.42 -11.39 26.79
N ARG A 769 4.99 -10.19 26.71
CA ARG A 769 4.71 -9.24 25.63
C ARG A 769 5.15 -9.76 24.27
N LEU A 770 6.35 -10.31 24.19
CA LEU A 770 6.87 -10.86 22.94
C LEU A 770 6.07 -12.08 22.48
N GLU A 771 5.69 -12.96 23.41
CA GLU A 771 4.80 -14.07 23.11
C GLU A 771 3.46 -13.56 22.58
N ARG A 772 2.89 -12.53 23.23
CA ARG A 772 1.65 -11.89 22.78
C ARG A 772 1.78 -11.31 21.39
N GLU A 773 2.82 -10.57 21.06
CA GLU A 773 3.05 -10.01 19.71
C GLU A 773 3.21 -11.10 18.66
N VAL A 774 3.89 -12.20 18.97
CA VAL A 774 3.98 -13.38 18.10
C VAL A 774 2.60 -13.96 17.81
N LEU A 775 1.73 -14.06 18.81
CA LEU A 775 0.40 -14.67 18.69
C LEU A 775 -0.62 -13.74 17.99
N ASP A 776 -0.54 -12.45 18.22
CA ASP A 776 -1.43 -11.45 17.60
C ASP A 776 -1.29 -11.39 16.10
N ARG A 777 -0.14 -11.76 15.53
CA ARG A 777 0.04 -11.89 14.07
C ARG A 777 -0.96 -12.82 13.41
N PHE A 778 -1.50 -13.78 14.15
CA PHE A 778 -2.41 -14.80 13.64
C PHE A 778 -3.88 -14.47 13.89
N ALA A 779 -4.18 -13.35 14.55
CA ALA A 779 -5.55 -12.92 14.83
C ALA A 779 -6.29 -12.61 13.51
N GLY A 780 -7.47 -13.22 13.36
CA GLY A 780 -8.28 -13.08 12.15
C GLY A 780 -7.76 -13.82 10.91
N GLU A 781 -6.61 -14.50 11.01
CA GLU A 781 -6.00 -15.20 9.87
C GLU A 781 -6.34 -16.70 9.89
N PRO A 782 -6.96 -17.22 8.83
CA PRO A 782 -7.38 -18.62 8.79
C PRO A 782 -6.19 -19.57 8.82
N ARG A 783 -6.16 -20.45 9.83
CA ARG A 783 -5.14 -21.51 9.92
C ARG A 783 -5.37 -22.54 8.79
N PRO A 784 -4.30 -23.07 8.14
CA PRO A 784 -4.42 -24.13 7.18
C PRO A 784 -5.18 -25.35 7.74
N GLY A 785 -6.06 -25.94 6.93
CA GLY A 785 -6.90 -27.07 7.34
C GLY A 785 -8.34 -26.67 7.63
N PRO A 786 -9.20 -27.61 8.04
CA PRO A 786 -10.63 -27.38 8.20
C PRO A 786 -11.04 -26.86 9.58
N VAL A 787 -10.10 -26.77 10.53
CA VAL A 787 -10.36 -26.27 11.88
C VAL A 787 -10.45 -24.75 11.84
N ARG A 788 -11.62 -24.22 12.21
CA ARG A 788 -11.82 -22.77 12.27
C ARG A 788 -10.92 -22.18 13.37
N PHE A 789 -10.18 -21.17 13.00
CA PHE A 789 -9.27 -20.44 13.88
C PHE A 789 -9.50 -18.94 13.68
N GLU A 790 -9.70 -18.21 14.75
CA GLU A 790 -9.94 -16.75 14.76
C GLU A 790 -8.83 -15.98 15.48
N GLY A 791 -8.03 -16.66 16.27
CA GLY A 791 -6.94 -16.11 17.05
C GLY A 791 -6.70 -16.94 18.31
N TYR A 792 -5.65 -16.63 19.03
CA TYR A 792 -5.28 -17.28 20.29
C TYR A 792 -6.03 -16.68 21.48
N TYR A 793 -6.39 -15.41 21.39
CA TYR A 793 -7.14 -14.67 22.40
C TYR A 793 -8.40 -14.05 21.79
N PRO A 794 -9.41 -13.73 22.60
CA PRO A 794 -10.54 -12.93 22.13
C PRO A 794 -10.06 -11.55 21.60
N PRO A 795 -10.77 -10.96 20.60
CA PRO A 795 -10.36 -9.68 20.00
C PRO A 795 -10.16 -8.53 21.00
N ASP A 796 -10.96 -8.54 22.09
CA ASP A 796 -10.95 -7.48 23.10
C ASP A 796 -10.02 -7.80 24.30
N PHE A 797 -9.29 -8.91 24.26
CA PHE A 797 -8.39 -9.31 25.33
C PHE A 797 -7.02 -8.67 25.14
N ALA A 798 -6.73 -7.62 25.89
CA ALA A 798 -5.49 -6.84 25.80
C ALA A 798 -4.31 -7.39 26.63
N PRO A 799 -4.50 -8.10 27.78
CA PRO A 799 -3.39 -8.47 28.66
C PRO A 799 -2.35 -9.37 27.98
N ALA A 800 -1.07 -9.13 28.27
CA ALA A 800 0.04 -9.98 27.83
C ALA A 800 0.25 -11.14 28.83
N ILE A 801 -0.57 -12.16 28.71
CA ILE A 801 -0.50 -13.39 29.54
C ILE A 801 -0.04 -14.54 28.65
N PRO A 802 0.96 -15.36 29.06
CA PRO A 802 1.38 -16.52 28.30
C PRO A 802 0.22 -17.46 27.98
N LEU A 803 0.15 -17.96 26.74
CA LEU A 803 -0.94 -18.79 26.25
C LEU A 803 -1.20 -20.03 27.14
N ARG A 804 -0.14 -20.67 27.60
CA ARG A 804 -0.23 -21.81 28.55
C ARG A 804 -0.99 -21.44 29.81
N ARG A 805 -0.72 -20.23 30.38
CA ARG A 805 -1.43 -19.75 31.57
C ARG A 805 -2.87 -19.37 31.23
N TYR A 806 -3.10 -18.66 30.16
CA TYR A 806 -4.44 -18.29 29.68
C TYR A 806 -5.35 -19.50 29.49
N LEU A 807 -4.83 -20.61 28.99
CA LEU A 807 -5.60 -21.84 28.79
C LEU A 807 -5.75 -22.70 30.06
N SER A 808 -5.02 -22.39 31.15
CA SER A 808 -5.03 -23.18 32.39
C SER A 808 -6.38 -23.07 33.11
N ALA A 809 -6.80 -24.15 33.74
CA ALA A 809 -8.01 -24.17 34.58
C ALA A 809 -7.89 -23.24 35.81
N GLU A 810 -6.65 -23.07 36.32
CA GLU A 810 -6.37 -22.18 37.44
C GLU A 810 -6.68 -20.72 37.06
N TYR A 811 -6.19 -20.25 35.92
CA TYR A 811 -6.47 -18.90 35.46
C TYR A 811 -7.96 -18.68 35.15
N ARG A 812 -8.60 -19.61 34.43
CA ARG A 812 -10.01 -19.52 34.05
C ARG A 812 -10.97 -19.48 35.26
N ASN A 813 -10.60 -20.09 36.37
CA ASN A 813 -11.36 -20.08 37.59
C ASN A 813 -10.95 -18.96 38.56
N SER A 814 -9.98 -18.12 38.21
CA SER A 814 -9.47 -17.06 39.07
C SER A 814 -10.31 -15.78 39.01
N ALA A 815 -10.29 -14.99 40.08
CA ALA A 815 -10.88 -13.65 40.07
C ALA A 815 -10.18 -12.71 39.05
N ALA A 816 -8.90 -12.95 38.76
CA ALA A 816 -8.14 -12.20 37.79
C ALA A 816 -8.71 -12.34 36.40
N HIS A 817 -9.10 -13.55 35.96
CA HIS A 817 -9.76 -13.80 34.69
C HIS A 817 -11.03 -12.95 34.50
N LEU A 818 -11.93 -12.96 35.50
CA LEU A 818 -13.17 -12.20 35.46
C LEU A 818 -12.95 -10.68 35.43
N THR A 819 -11.86 -10.21 35.99
CA THR A 819 -11.50 -8.79 36.02
C THR A 819 -10.85 -8.37 34.73
N LEU A 820 -9.90 -9.12 34.20
CA LEU A 820 -9.13 -8.80 33.00
C LEU A 820 -9.97 -8.90 31.75
N GLU A 821 -10.93 -9.81 31.64
CA GLU A 821 -11.87 -9.87 30.50
C GLU A 821 -12.84 -8.68 30.45
N ARG A 822 -13.02 -7.96 31.55
CA ARG A 822 -13.87 -6.75 31.59
C ARG A 822 -13.10 -5.46 31.40
N LEU A 823 -11.78 -5.47 31.48
CA LEU A 823 -10.96 -4.28 31.23
C LEU A 823 -10.97 -3.98 29.74
N LYS A 824 -11.50 -2.80 29.39
CA LYS A 824 -11.29 -2.23 28.07
C LYS A 824 -9.79 -2.01 27.85
N LEU A 825 -9.34 -2.11 26.60
CA LEU A 825 -8.01 -1.70 26.19
C LEU A 825 -7.69 -0.31 26.78
N VAL A 826 -6.81 -0.28 27.75
CA VAL A 826 -6.24 0.95 28.29
C VAL A 826 -4.82 0.97 27.77
N ASP A 827 -4.57 1.88 26.83
CA ASP A 827 -3.24 2.11 26.25
C ASP A 827 -2.38 2.94 27.23
N ASP A 828 -2.22 2.38 28.44
CA ASP A 828 -1.44 2.97 29.53
C ASP A 828 -0.29 2.03 29.93
N PRO A 829 0.97 2.47 29.73
CA PRO A 829 2.15 1.67 30.08
C PRO A 829 2.20 1.24 31.55
N ALA A 830 1.66 2.05 32.50
CA ALA A 830 1.62 1.73 33.90
C ALA A 830 0.63 0.61 34.21
N VAL A 831 -0.53 0.60 33.55
CA VAL A 831 -1.53 -0.48 33.64
C VAL A 831 -0.99 -1.77 33.06
N SER A 832 -0.28 -1.68 31.91
CA SER A 832 0.36 -2.84 31.29
C SER A 832 1.44 -3.45 32.19
N ALA A 833 2.28 -2.62 32.83
CA ALA A 833 3.30 -3.08 33.78
C ALA A 833 2.66 -3.75 35.02
N MET A 834 1.57 -3.19 35.55
CA MET A 834 0.84 -3.77 36.70
C MET A 834 0.22 -5.12 36.32
N ILE A 835 -0.27 -5.29 35.08
CA ILE A 835 -0.82 -6.56 34.62
C ILE A 835 0.30 -7.61 34.48
N GLU A 836 1.50 -7.21 34.06
CA GLU A 836 2.67 -8.09 33.99
C GLU A 836 3.13 -8.56 35.38
N GLU A 837 3.12 -7.68 36.39
CA GLU A 837 3.44 -8.06 37.79
C GLU A 837 2.42 -9.06 38.37
N LEU A 838 1.16 -9.01 37.91
CA LEU A 838 0.11 -9.93 38.35
C LEU A 838 0.13 -11.26 37.56
N SER A 839 0.86 -11.34 36.47
CA SER A 839 0.98 -12.54 35.66
C SER A 839 2.20 -13.37 35.99
#